data_250724b6123f45660fc84b7b27f99555
#
_entry.id   250724b6123f45660fc84b7b27f99555
#
_cell.length_a   1.000
_cell.length_b   1.000
_cell.length_c   1.000
_cell.angle_alpha   90.00
_cell.angle_beta   90.00
_cell.angle_gamma   90.00
#
_symmetry.space_group_name_H-M   'P 1'
#
loop_
_entity.id
_entity.type
_entity.pdbx_description
1 polymer ?
#
loop_
_entity_poly.entity_id
_entity_poly.type
_entity_poly.pdbx_seq_one_letter_code
_entity_poly.pdbx_strand_id
1 'polypeptide(L)'
;MRKYALILLILIGSMALLNAATTGRLAVRVRDNGGRPIEFVNVAVLQGGRSVTGGQTNNKGTAIIINIPPGFYTVKFTLIGFDTYTFNDVRIQVDQTTSLSPVMNKTGIRLNAVVVTAEQDRVEKDRVGSAKQIEMTNMSDVAVSDVAGVVSLQAGVTNIGGELHIRGGRANEVNYTVDGMSVSDPVDGGSALGVDLDAISDMKVMTGGFPAEYGNAQSGVINIVTKDGDPFYSGKIEYNTDHLIGSGRNSDVIKFAFGGPVWPIGNDDLKEKFTFYFNGGGEWQDGRLKEYWVGNPNRDYVYNGVQLLEYEYEPYDPYEDRSSILGVDLGNRNYNGYNINFKTKYVFNPTQRITFAMRGDRNYDHSFAYNWRYALHHYNISEVKQSQYIGTYDHVFSSSMNLKLKASFYQKTSVAGPRGIDRNNYLYRNPIEADTYVDNVLMGDYGYSSVDNNADGIYDEGFLPASFWTYRVSGVEDPRAITGFVAPGTISDSFVDDVTSSTNLRADFEYQVNETHLAKTGLEIIKHNIEKNQLQSFLTIYEDRRQASLNRVYDSINLASWNPGDPIPSQLYDVFVTDDGVKIPIYKPEDYFRAAQEASGKRDGYQAEPWQMAWYLQDKMEWEGMIVNAGLRFDFWYLGSQYKVLQDNGSFRTVDFDSNERFQAMLSPRLGVSHPITERDVLRFAYNYQNQLPQMQFIFTSKTPADANVSDTAITVGNTSLEPQITVTYEVGLSHQLSDDYVIDMTAYYKNLYNYVSTVKEKKPGEEQITWYKFISEDYGSARGIDIQLEKVLSNFTNWTIAYSLAWAQGNNSSTVIQDEMTNLREFPLDWDVRHNLNTSFTFRIGKGEEFFVPFTNFILPMDDFSANLTWSFASGSPYTPQAEIGTNFLDTNSLRKDWTNQANLRISKGITLPKDMSMSVFLDVENLFKTKNVLTVYPRTGSPYETGDDISDSTTGYTYPEVAYVYDRAIRNPGYVNNHRGVTLGLSFKF
;
A
#
# COMPACT_ATOMS: atom_id res chain seq x y z
N MET A 1 -2.46 6.29 40.09
CA MET A 1 -3.34 5.13 40.32
C MET A 1 -4.80 5.49 40.53
N ARG A 2 -5.21 6.35 41.52
CA ARG A 2 -6.64 6.67 41.75
C ARG A 2 -7.34 7.37 40.56
N LYS A 3 -6.68 8.26 39.80
CA LYS A 3 -7.23 8.90 38.60
C LYS A 3 -7.45 7.92 37.45
N TYR A 4 -6.58 6.95 37.31
CA TYR A 4 -6.70 5.90 36.28
C TYR A 4 -7.74 4.83 36.62
N ALA A 5 -7.91 4.54 37.91
CA ALA A 5 -8.99 3.65 38.38
C ALA A 5 -10.39 4.26 38.14
N LEU A 6 -10.54 5.58 38.23
CA LEU A 6 -11.79 6.27 37.94
C LEU A 6 -12.09 6.27 36.44
N ILE A 7 -11.08 6.46 35.60
CA ILE A 7 -11.21 6.38 34.13
C ILE A 7 -11.54 4.94 33.71
N LEU A 8 -10.91 3.94 34.32
CA LEU A 8 -11.19 2.53 34.07
C LEU A 8 -12.61 2.14 34.52
N LEU A 9 -13.09 2.71 35.64
CA LEU A 9 -14.47 2.49 36.13
C LEU A 9 -15.52 3.17 35.23
N ILE A 10 -15.23 4.35 34.68
CA ILE A 10 -16.06 5.01 33.68
C ILE A 10 -16.05 4.23 32.38
N LEU A 11 -14.92 3.69 31.96
CA LEU A 11 -14.80 2.80 30.79
C LEU A 11 -15.56 1.48 30.98
N ILE A 12 -15.48 0.86 32.15
CA ILE A 12 -16.22 -0.36 32.46
C ILE A 12 -17.73 -0.08 32.58
N GLY A 13 -18.14 1.06 33.12
CA GLY A 13 -19.54 1.49 33.18
C GLY A 13 -20.15 1.83 31.82
N SER A 14 -19.34 2.23 30.83
CA SER A 14 -19.77 2.49 29.43
C SER A 14 -19.75 1.26 28.53
N MET A 15 -19.28 0.12 29.00
CA MET A 15 -19.22 -1.14 28.23
C MET A 15 -20.59 -1.67 27.77
N ALA A 16 -21.67 -1.03 28.16
CA ALA A 16 -23.02 -1.45 27.78
C ALA A 16 -23.47 -0.97 26.39
N LEU A 17 -22.67 -0.13 25.66
CA LEU A 17 -23.15 0.54 24.43
C LEU A 17 -22.03 0.77 23.39
N LEU A 18 -21.91 -0.07 22.33
CA LEU A 18 -20.79 0.02 21.34
C LEU A 18 -21.10 -0.40 19.87
N ASN A 19 -20.69 0.39 18.78
CA ASN A 19 -20.92 0.06 17.33
C ASN A 19 -20.14 0.80 16.21
N ALA A 20 -19.80 0.17 15.05
CA ALA A 20 -19.24 0.80 13.82
C ALA A 20 -19.93 0.45 12.48
N ALA A 21 -19.82 1.33 11.46
CA ALA A 21 -20.54 1.25 10.21
C ALA A 21 -19.80 0.48 9.08
N THR A 22 -20.37 -0.67 8.68
CA THR A 22 -20.12 -1.35 7.39
C THR A 22 -21.43 -1.53 6.62
N THR A 23 -22.47 -0.80 6.99
CA THR A 23 -23.84 -0.96 6.51
C THR A 23 -24.44 0.41 6.22
N GLY A 24 -25.48 0.44 5.40
CA GLY A 24 -26.26 1.63 5.14
C GLY A 24 -27.61 1.64 5.86
N ARG A 25 -28.41 2.65 5.58
CA ARG A 25 -29.74 2.88 6.16
C ARG A 25 -30.75 3.19 5.10
N LEU A 26 -32.03 2.91 5.40
CA LEU A 26 -33.17 3.28 4.59
C LEU A 26 -34.11 4.14 5.40
N ALA A 27 -34.35 5.37 4.98
CA ALA A 27 -35.35 6.26 5.52
C ALA A 27 -36.57 6.29 4.58
N VAL A 28 -37.77 6.09 5.10
CA VAL A 28 -39.00 6.11 4.28
C VAL A 28 -39.99 7.11 4.84
N ARG A 29 -40.69 7.78 3.92
CA ARG A 29 -41.80 8.68 4.26
C ARG A 29 -43.00 8.36 3.38
N VAL A 30 -43.98 7.66 3.91
CA VAL A 30 -45.18 7.19 3.19
C VAL A 30 -46.35 8.14 3.35
N ARG A 31 -46.95 8.54 2.24
CA ARG A 31 -48.10 9.45 2.20
C ARG A 31 -49.23 8.90 1.32
N ASP A 32 -50.44 9.34 1.55
CA ASP A 32 -51.56 9.14 0.64
C ASP A 32 -51.58 10.22 -0.48
N ASN A 33 -52.45 10.07 -1.47
CA ASN A 33 -52.63 11.07 -2.56
C ASN A 33 -53.07 12.47 -2.07
N GLY A 34 -53.55 12.59 -0.86
CA GLY A 34 -53.87 13.86 -0.20
C GLY A 34 -52.72 14.45 0.57
N GLY A 35 -51.51 13.83 0.50
CA GLY A 35 -50.32 14.26 1.21
C GLY A 35 -50.32 13.91 2.71
N ARG A 36 -51.28 13.16 3.20
CA ARG A 36 -51.36 12.76 4.61
C ARG A 36 -50.44 11.58 4.90
N PRO A 37 -49.76 11.58 6.06
CA PRO A 37 -48.90 10.46 6.45
C PRO A 37 -49.74 9.19 6.69
N ILE A 38 -49.16 8.03 6.33
CA ILE A 38 -49.78 6.73 6.55
C ILE A 38 -48.98 5.97 7.61
N GLU A 39 -49.64 5.67 8.73
CA GLU A 39 -49.09 4.91 9.84
C GLU A 39 -49.21 3.39 9.59
N PHE A 40 -48.34 2.58 10.21
CA PHE A 40 -48.35 1.11 10.19
C PHE A 40 -48.12 0.46 8.81
N VAL A 41 -47.58 1.21 7.84
CA VAL A 41 -47.16 0.60 6.58
C VAL A 41 -45.97 -0.34 6.85
N ASN A 42 -46.12 -1.60 6.48
CA ASN A 42 -45.03 -2.56 6.56
C ASN A 42 -44.07 -2.32 5.41
N VAL A 43 -42.82 -2.07 5.75
CA VAL A 43 -41.73 -1.83 4.81
C VAL A 43 -40.78 -3.04 4.85
N ALA A 44 -40.71 -3.80 3.77
CA ALA A 44 -39.86 -4.96 3.64
C ALA A 44 -38.70 -4.67 2.66
N VAL A 45 -37.46 -4.85 3.09
CA VAL A 45 -36.25 -4.77 2.26
C VAL A 45 -35.91 -6.18 1.79
N LEU A 46 -35.98 -6.39 0.49
CA LEU A 46 -35.85 -7.71 -0.13
C LEU A 46 -34.59 -7.79 -1.01
N GLN A 47 -33.90 -8.91 -0.98
CA GLN A 47 -32.85 -9.26 -1.91
C GLN A 47 -33.20 -10.61 -2.58
N GLY A 48 -33.24 -10.64 -3.90
CA GLY A 48 -33.66 -11.86 -4.62
C GLY A 48 -35.08 -12.33 -4.26
N GLY A 49 -35.96 -11.39 -3.96
CA GLY A 49 -37.36 -11.68 -3.57
C GLY A 49 -37.60 -11.98 -2.07
N ARG A 50 -36.57 -11.90 -1.23
CA ARG A 50 -36.59 -12.31 0.18
C ARG A 50 -36.34 -11.16 1.12
N SER A 51 -36.98 -11.18 2.27
CA SER A 51 -36.80 -10.14 3.29
C SER A 51 -35.48 -10.28 4.02
N VAL A 52 -34.64 -9.26 3.86
CA VAL A 52 -33.36 -9.12 4.59
C VAL A 52 -33.60 -8.41 5.93
N THR A 53 -34.47 -7.40 5.91
CA THR A 53 -34.84 -6.61 7.08
C THR A 53 -36.13 -5.85 6.76
N GLY A 54 -36.68 -5.15 7.75
CA GLY A 54 -37.87 -4.32 7.53
C GLY A 54 -38.26 -3.53 8.78
N GLY A 55 -39.34 -2.77 8.66
CA GLY A 55 -39.90 -1.95 9.73
C GLY A 55 -41.29 -1.52 9.43
N GLN A 56 -41.89 -0.73 10.31
CA GLN A 56 -43.23 -0.14 10.14
C GLN A 56 -43.16 1.37 10.30
N THR A 57 -44.01 2.09 9.52
CA THR A 57 -44.11 3.54 9.64
C THR A 57 -44.86 3.94 10.92
N ASN A 58 -44.38 5.02 11.52
CA ASN A 58 -45.01 5.66 12.68
C ASN A 58 -46.18 6.58 12.28
N ASN A 59 -46.73 7.32 13.26
CA ASN A 59 -47.86 8.26 13.08
C ASN A 59 -47.54 9.45 12.15
N LYS A 60 -46.27 9.70 11.84
CA LYS A 60 -45.84 10.69 10.83
C LYS A 60 -45.63 10.06 9.44
N GLY A 61 -45.93 8.79 9.29
CA GLY A 61 -45.68 8.03 8.06
C GLY A 61 -44.20 7.73 7.81
N THR A 62 -43.34 7.87 8.80
CA THR A 62 -41.88 7.67 8.67
C THR A 62 -41.40 6.35 9.29
N ALA A 63 -40.42 5.73 8.69
CA ALA A 63 -39.65 4.66 9.31
C ALA A 63 -38.16 4.78 8.90
N ILE A 64 -37.29 4.46 9.83
CA ILE A 64 -35.84 4.35 9.58
C ILE A 64 -35.45 2.91 9.85
N ILE A 65 -34.81 2.28 8.85
CA ILE A 65 -34.32 0.90 8.92
C ILE A 65 -32.78 0.96 8.83
N ILE A 66 -32.12 0.54 9.88
CA ILE A 66 -30.66 0.56 10.03
C ILE A 66 -30.06 -0.81 9.71
N ASN A 67 -28.72 -0.87 9.61
CA ASN A 67 -27.93 -2.08 9.46
C ASN A 67 -28.25 -2.91 8.20
N ILE A 68 -28.46 -2.24 7.07
CA ILE A 68 -28.67 -2.90 5.79
C ILE A 68 -27.30 -3.05 5.11
N PRO A 69 -26.84 -4.25 4.72
CA PRO A 69 -25.62 -4.41 3.96
C PRO A 69 -25.63 -3.60 2.66
N PRO A 70 -24.48 -3.12 2.17
CA PRO A 70 -24.45 -2.43 0.88
C PRO A 70 -24.85 -3.40 -0.25
N GLY A 71 -25.62 -2.89 -1.20
CA GLY A 71 -26.12 -3.70 -2.32
C GLY A 71 -27.37 -3.13 -2.94
N PHE A 72 -27.96 -3.89 -3.88
CA PHE A 72 -29.23 -3.56 -4.53
C PHE A 72 -30.38 -4.38 -3.94
N TYR A 73 -31.48 -3.69 -3.67
CA TYR A 73 -32.64 -4.26 -2.97
C TYR A 73 -33.94 -3.90 -3.66
N THR A 74 -34.95 -4.74 -3.47
CA THR A 74 -36.35 -4.41 -3.73
C THR A 74 -36.99 -3.98 -2.42
N VAL A 75 -37.55 -2.78 -2.35
CA VAL A 75 -38.26 -2.28 -1.16
C VAL A 75 -39.76 -2.30 -1.40
N LYS A 76 -40.47 -3.08 -0.60
CA LYS A 76 -41.89 -3.33 -0.74
C LYS A 76 -42.68 -2.71 0.43
N PHE A 77 -43.70 -1.93 0.09
CA PHE A 77 -44.60 -1.26 1.03
C PHE A 77 -45.99 -1.90 0.99
N THR A 78 -46.47 -2.36 2.13
CA THR A 78 -47.78 -3.02 2.23
C THR A 78 -48.56 -2.55 3.45
N LEU A 79 -49.84 -2.28 3.22
CA LEU A 79 -50.83 -1.96 4.27
C LEU A 79 -52.20 -2.43 3.81
N ILE A 80 -52.98 -3.04 4.72
CA ILE A 80 -54.35 -3.47 4.41
C ILE A 80 -55.18 -2.26 4.03
N GLY A 81 -55.87 -2.31 2.88
CA GLY A 81 -56.65 -1.22 2.32
C GLY A 81 -55.92 -0.24 1.42
N PHE A 82 -54.66 -0.49 1.13
CA PHE A 82 -53.84 0.26 0.18
C PHE A 82 -53.20 -0.65 -0.89
N ASP A 83 -52.93 -0.10 -2.05
CA ASP A 83 -52.23 -0.78 -3.11
C ASP A 83 -50.78 -1.05 -2.66
N THR A 84 -50.22 -2.22 -3.03
CA THR A 84 -48.82 -2.53 -2.77
C THR A 84 -47.95 -1.62 -3.63
N TYR A 85 -46.97 -0.96 -3.01
CA TYR A 85 -45.97 -0.15 -3.70
C TYR A 85 -44.61 -0.80 -3.61
N THR A 86 -43.88 -0.87 -4.71
CA THR A 86 -42.56 -1.55 -4.78
C THR A 86 -41.55 -0.69 -5.53
N PHE A 87 -40.38 -0.46 -4.91
CA PHE A 87 -39.22 0.09 -5.59
C PHE A 87 -38.27 -1.06 -5.87
N ASN A 88 -37.87 -1.21 -7.13
CA ASN A 88 -36.79 -2.11 -7.53
C ASN A 88 -35.49 -1.34 -7.61
N ASP A 89 -34.35 -2.09 -7.55
CA ASP A 89 -33.00 -1.56 -7.73
C ASP A 89 -32.63 -0.42 -6.75
N VAL A 90 -33.20 -0.48 -5.54
CA VAL A 90 -32.84 0.45 -4.47
C VAL A 90 -31.43 0.16 -4.01
N ARG A 91 -30.52 1.08 -4.27
CA ARG A 91 -29.13 0.96 -3.84
C ARG A 91 -28.97 1.43 -2.39
N ILE A 92 -28.40 0.57 -1.56
CA ILE A 92 -27.97 0.89 -0.20
C ILE A 92 -26.44 0.93 -0.19
N GLN A 93 -25.89 2.02 0.33
CA GLN A 93 -24.44 2.27 0.39
C GLN A 93 -23.97 2.36 1.84
N VAL A 94 -22.68 2.09 2.05
CA VAL A 94 -22.07 2.15 3.38
C VAL A 94 -22.16 3.54 3.97
N ASP A 95 -22.61 3.62 5.23
CA ASP A 95 -22.70 4.85 6.04
C ASP A 95 -23.57 5.96 5.43
N GLN A 96 -24.47 5.59 4.49
CA GLN A 96 -25.43 6.52 3.88
C GLN A 96 -26.86 6.17 4.20
N THR A 97 -27.72 7.18 4.09
CA THR A 97 -29.17 7.04 4.24
C THR A 97 -29.81 7.15 2.86
N THR A 98 -30.36 6.05 2.35
CA THR A 98 -31.17 6.04 1.15
C THR A 98 -32.58 6.47 1.53
N SER A 99 -33.14 7.47 0.85
CA SER A 99 -34.48 8.01 1.16
C SER A 99 -35.50 7.58 0.11
N LEU A 100 -36.67 7.07 0.54
CA LEU A 100 -37.79 6.75 -0.34
C LEU A 100 -39.08 7.41 0.15
N SER A 101 -39.86 8.00 -0.77
CA SER A 101 -41.09 8.70 -0.44
C SER A 101 -42.25 8.21 -1.29
N PRO A 102 -42.76 6.97 -1.05
CA PRO A 102 -43.88 6.44 -1.82
C PRO A 102 -45.18 7.16 -1.49
N VAL A 103 -46.00 7.34 -2.52
CA VAL A 103 -47.39 7.79 -2.38
C VAL A 103 -48.30 6.58 -2.62
N MET A 104 -49.00 6.11 -1.58
CA MET A 104 -49.81 4.90 -1.67
C MET A 104 -51.30 5.27 -1.86
N ASN A 105 -51.92 4.59 -2.82
CA ASN A 105 -53.36 4.75 -3.10
C ASN A 105 -54.19 3.83 -2.22
N LYS A 106 -55.35 4.28 -1.75
CA LYS A 106 -56.35 3.41 -1.15
C LYS A 106 -56.89 2.43 -2.19
N THR A 107 -56.87 1.15 -1.86
CA THR A 107 -57.28 0.09 -2.74
C THR A 107 -58.77 0.24 -3.08
N GLY A 108 -59.08 0.25 -4.39
CA GLY A 108 -60.43 -0.03 -4.88
C GLY A 108 -60.70 -1.55 -4.83
N ILE A 109 -61.67 -2.00 -5.59
CA ILE A 109 -62.10 -3.43 -5.63
C ILE A 109 -61.04 -4.38 -6.21
N ARG A 110 -59.94 -3.88 -6.76
CA ARG A 110 -58.76 -4.65 -7.29
C ARG A 110 -57.48 -4.14 -6.64
N LEU A 111 -56.64 -5.07 -6.15
CA LEU A 111 -55.28 -4.79 -5.73
C LEU A 111 -54.39 -4.55 -6.97
N ASN A 112 -53.94 -3.34 -7.14
CA ASN A 112 -52.94 -3.03 -8.16
C ASN A 112 -51.56 -2.94 -7.47
N ALA A 113 -50.53 -3.52 -8.08
CA ALA A 113 -49.15 -3.32 -7.67
C ALA A 113 -48.53 -2.18 -8.50
N VAL A 114 -48.02 -1.16 -7.82
CA VAL A 114 -47.23 -0.12 -8.47
C VAL A 114 -45.76 -0.50 -8.33
N VAL A 115 -45.09 -0.71 -9.44
CA VAL A 115 -43.66 -1.02 -9.48
C VAL A 115 -42.94 0.17 -10.09
N VAL A 116 -41.93 0.68 -9.41
CA VAL A 116 -41.09 1.82 -9.84
C VAL A 116 -39.64 1.44 -9.67
N THR A 117 -38.81 1.83 -10.63
CA THR A 117 -37.35 1.78 -10.44
C THR A 117 -36.94 2.99 -9.60
N ALA A 118 -36.13 2.78 -8.57
CA ALA A 118 -35.67 3.86 -7.69
C ALA A 118 -34.75 4.81 -8.45
N GLU A 119 -35.09 6.09 -8.45
CA GLU A 119 -34.12 7.13 -8.86
C GLU A 119 -33.31 7.51 -7.64
N GLN A 120 -31.99 7.50 -7.79
CA GLN A 120 -31.06 7.89 -6.74
C GLN A 120 -30.88 9.39 -6.76
N ASP A 121 -30.94 10.05 -5.58
CA ASP A 121 -30.54 11.45 -5.42
C ASP A 121 -29.09 11.59 -5.90
N ARG A 122 -28.85 12.50 -6.83
CA ARG A 122 -27.52 12.71 -7.42
C ARG A 122 -26.58 13.46 -6.48
N VAL A 123 -27.13 14.29 -5.62
CA VAL A 123 -26.38 15.01 -4.59
C VAL A 123 -26.65 14.36 -3.24
N GLU A 124 -25.62 13.88 -2.60
CA GLU A 124 -25.67 13.24 -1.30
C GLU A 124 -25.89 14.29 -0.20
N LYS A 125 -27.13 14.45 0.28
CA LYS A 125 -27.50 15.44 1.28
C LYS A 125 -26.91 15.16 2.67
N ASP A 126 -26.66 13.90 2.98
CA ASP A 126 -26.16 13.45 4.30
C ASP A 126 -24.64 13.35 4.41
N ARG A 127 -23.91 13.70 3.35
CA ARG A 127 -22.46 13.76 3.33
C ARG A 127 -21.95 15.04 3.99
N VAL A 128 -21.29 14.94 5.13
CA VAL A 128 -20.80 16.09 5.93
C VAL A 128 -19.34 16.46 5.67
N GLY A 129 -18.59 15.68 4.92
CA GLY A 129 -17.19 15.92 4.56
C GLY A 129 -16.90 15.54 3.11
N SER A 130 -15.63 15.55 2.75
CA SER A 130 -15.17 15.15 1.42
C SER A 130 -15.02 13.63 1.35
N ALA A 131 -16.13 12.94 1.22
CA ALA A 131 -16.19 11.50 1.01
C ALA A 131 -16.77 11.21 -0.38
N LYS A 132 -16.22 10.21 -1.06
CA LYS A 132 -16.71 9.74 -2.35
C LYS A 132 -16.99 8.25 -2.29
N GLN A 133 -18.21 7.89 -2.67
CA GLN A 133 -18.59 6.50 -2.86
C GLN A 133 -18.26 6.07 -4.27
N ILE A 134 -17.52 4.98 -4.44
CA ILE A 134 -17.10 4.48 -5.74
C ILE A 134 -17.99 3.32 -6.14
N GLU A 135 -18.63 3.44 -7.28
CA GLU A 135 -19.46 2.38 -7.83
C GLU A 135 -18.64 1.23 -8.40
N MET A 136 -18.66 0.07 -7.72
CA MET A 136 -17.93 -1.11 -8.15
C MET A 136 -18.60 -1.88 -9.29
N THR A 137 -19.89 -1.64 -9.56
CA THR A 137 -20.70 -2.40 -10.54
C THR A 137 -20.15 -2.32 -11.96
N ASN A 138 -19.59 -1.19 -12.35
CA ASN A 138 -19.06 -0.93 -13.69
C ASN A 138 -17.53 -0.85 -13.71
N MET A 139 -16.86 -1.20 -12.62
CA MET A 139 -15.39 -1.10 -12.53
C MET A 139 -14.66 -2.06 -13.47
N SER A 140 -15.29 -3.18 -13.84
CA SER A 140 -14.73 -4.08 -14.87
C SER A 140 -14.56 -3.42 -16.23
N ASP A 141 -15.25 -2.33 -16.51
CA ASP A 141 -15.17 -1.61 -17.79
C ASP A 141 -14.11 -0.49 -17.75
N VAL A 142 -13.59 -0.15 -16.57
CA VAL A 142 -12.61 0.94 -16.41
C VAL A 142 -11.19 0.41 -16.61
N ALA A 143 -10.35 1.18 -17.28
CA ALA A 143 -8.97 0.83 -17.59
C ALA A 143 -8.04 1.02 -16.37
N VAL A 144 -8.35 0.32 -15.26
CA VAL A 144 -7.56 0.26 -14.02
C VAL A 144 -7.51 -1.18 -13.51
N SER A 145 -6.41 -1.57 -12.87
CA SER A 145 -6.15 -2.96 -12.45
C SER A 145 -6.31 -3.20 -10.96
N ASP A 146 -6.19 -2.15 -10.14
CA ASP A 146 -6.08 -2.25 -8.69
C ASP A 146 -6.82 -1.12 -7.94
N VAL A 147 -6.89 -1.23 -6.62
CA VAL A 147 -7.55 -0.25 -5.73
C VAL A 147 -6.87 1.12 -5.82
N ALA A 148 -5.54 1.17 -5.89
CA ALA A 148 -4.81 2.44 -5.95
C ALA A 148 -5.13 3.20 -7.25
N GLY A 149 -5.22 2.49 -8.38
CA GLY A 149 -5.65 3.05 -9.65
C GLY A 149 -7.05 3.65 -9.61
N VAL A 150 -8.01 2.93 -9.00
CA VAL A 150 -9.40 3.42 -8.82
C VAL A 150 -9.44 4.67 -7.93
N VAL A 151 -8.71 4.65 -6.82
CA VAL A 151 -8.67 5.76 -5.85
C VAL A 151 -7.98 6.99 -6.46
N SER A 152 -6.96 6.80 -7.30
CA SER A 152 -6.22 7.90 -7.96
C SER A 152 -7.08 8.69 -8.96
N LEU A 153 -8.19 8.15 -9.44
CA LEU A 153 -9.13 8.86 -10.30
C LEU A 153 -9.97 9.91 -9.55
N GLN A 154 -9.91 9.94 -8.21
CA GLN A 154 -10.68 10.89 -7.40
C GLN A 154 -9.95 12.22 -7.23
N ALA A 155 -10.72 13.32 -7.13
CA ALA A 155 -10.13 14.64 -6.83
C ALA A 155 -9.48 14.63 -5.43
N GLY A 156 -8.34 15.30 -5.29
CA GLY A 156 -7.55 15.33 -4.06
C GLY A 156 -6.62 14.15 -3.87
N VAL A 157 -6.55 13.22 -4.82
CA VAL A 157 -5.66 12.05 -4.76
C VAL A 157 -4.61 12.12 -5.85
N THR A 158 -3.36 11.90 -5.47
CA THR A 158 -2.22 11.83 -6.39
C THR A 158 -1.50 10.51 -6.18
N ASN A 159 -1.16 9.82 -7.25
CA ASN A 159 -0.35 8.61 -7.23
C ASN A 159 1.07 8.95 -7.72
N ILE A 160 2.07 8.73 -6.87
CA ILE A 160 3.48 8.95 -7.19
C ILE A 160 4.24 7.65 -6.92
N GLY A 161 4.72 7.01 -7.98
CA GLY A 161 5.50 5.77 -7.82
C GLY A 161 4.73 4.58 -7.24
N GLY A 162 3.40 4.59 -7.27
CA GLY A 162 2.53 3.58 -6.65
C GLY A 162 2.00 3.97 -5.28
N GLU A 163 2.50 5.03 -4.68
CA GLU A 163 2.06 5.55 -3.39
C GLU A 163 0.94 6.59 -3.54
N LEU A 164 -0.10 6.46 -2.73
CA LEU A 164 -1.23 7.39 -2.73
C LEU A 164 -1.00 8.53 -1.75
N HIS A 165 -0.97 9.75 -2.27
CA HIS A 165 -0.95 10.98 -1.49
C HIS A 165 -2.31 11.65 -1.55
N ILE A 166 -2.90 11.93 -0.39
CA ILE A 166 -4.22 12.56 -0.31
C ILE A 166 -4.09 13.98 0.22
N ARG A 167 -4.45 14.98 -0.62
CA ARG A 167 -4.44 16.40 -0.25
C ARG A 167 -3.12 16.86 0.38
N GLY A 168 -2.02 16.49 -0.25
CA GLY A 168 -0.68 16.89 0.17
C GLY A 168 -0.14 16.21 1.43
N GLY A 169 -0.79 15.15 1.93
CA GLY A 169 -0.27 14.32 2.99
C GLY A 169 0.73 13.28 2.52
N ARG A 170 1.48 12.69 3.44
CA ARG A 170 2.37 11.56 3.17
C ARG A 170 1.56 10.30 2.86
N ALA A 171 2.11 9.37 2.10
CA ALA A 171 1.44 8.11 1.74
C ALA A 171 1.06 7.26 2.97
N ASN A 172 1.90 7.27 4.01
CA ASN A 172 1.68 6.55 5.25
C ASN A 172 0.65 7.20 6.21
N GLU A 173 0.05 8.31 5.83
CA GLU A 173 -1.03 8.99 6.56
C GLU A 173 -2.43 8.53 6.13
N VAL A 174 -2.51 7.62 5.16
CA VAL A 174 -3.76 7.04 4.68
C VAL A 174 -4.09 5.78 5.47
N ASN A 175 -5.29 5.73 6.07
CA ASN A 175 -5.76 4.51 6.73
C ASN A 175 -6.60 3.67 5.77
N TYR A 176 -6.22 2.43 5.61
CA TYR A 176 -6.96 1.42 4.83
C TYR A 176 -7.77 0.53 5.77
N THR A 177 -9.05 0.41 5.50
CA THR A 177 -9.93 -0.51 6.26
C THR A 177 -10.64 -1.47 5.32
N VAL A 178 -10.70 -2.75 5.68
CA VAL A 178 -11.43 -3.77 4.94
C VAL A 178 -12.43 -4.44 5.88
N ASP A 179 -13.70 -4.44 5.50
CA ASP A 179 -14.84 -4.85 6.34
C ASP A 179 -14.84 -4.17 7.72
N GLY A 180 -14.34 -2.91 7.77
CA GLY A 180 -14.29 -2.06 8.96
C GLY A 180 -13.16 -2.39 9.95
N MET A 181 -12.18 -3.18 9.55
CA MET A 181 -10.95 -3.46 10.31
C MET A 181 -9.76 -2.86 9.59
N SER A 182 -8.86 -2.18 10.31
CA SER A 182 -7.64 -1.60 9.72
C SER A 182 -6.74 -2.70 9.17
N VAL A 183 -6.17 -2.43 8.00
CA VAL A 183 -5.16 -3.24 7.31
C VAL A 183 -3.88 -2.42 7.07
N SER A 184 -3.68 -1.33 7.79
CA SER A 184 -2.44 -0.56 7.73
C SER A 184 -1.34 -1.26 8.54
N ASP A 185 -0.13 -1.29 8.01
CA ASP A 185 1.03 -1.82 8.71
C ASP A 185 1.44 -0.88 9.87
N PRO A 186 1.51 -1.35 11.12
CA PRO A 186 1.89 -0.50 12.24
C PRO A 186 3.36 -0.07 12.20
N VAL A 187 4.22 -0.76 11.45
CA VAL A 187 5.65 -0.47 11.38
C VAL A 187 5.95 0.69 10.44
N ASP A 188 5.39 0.65 9.22
CA ASP A 188 5.66 1.62 8.15
C ASP A 188 4.45 2.48 7.73
N GLY A 189 3.24 2.13 8.17
CA GLY A 189 2.01 2.87 7.90
C GLY A 189 1.39 2.63 6.52
N GLY A 190 2.01 1.82 5.68
CA GLY A 190 1.51 1.53 4.33
C GLY A 190 0.27 0.64 4.31
N SER A 191 -0.35 0.47 3.14
CA SER A 191 -1.40 -0.53 2.93
C SER A 191 -0.80 -1.92 3.08
N ALA A 192 -1.40 -2.69 3.96
CA ALA A 192 -0.88 -3.98 4.33
C ALA A 192 -1.52 -5.17 3.57
N LEU A 193 -2.54 -4.95 2.74
CA LEU A 193 -3.25 -6.05 2.09
C LEU A 193 -3.77 -5.67 0.70
N GLY A 194 -3.40 -6.47 -0.32
CA GLY A 194 -3.97 -6.38 -1.66
C GLY A 194 -5.40 -6.94 -1.70
N VAL A 195 -6.37 -6.11 -2.07
CA VAL A 195 -7.76 -6.55 -2.27
C VAL A 195 -8.07 -6.48 -3.76
N ASP A 196 -8.44 -7.61 -4.34
CA ASP A 196 -8.86 -7.67 -5.74
C ASP A 196 -10.17 -6.88 -5.95
N LEU A 197 -10.26 -6.11 -7.04
CA LEU A 197 -11.44 -5.31 -7.36
C LEU A 197 -12.72 -6.16 -7.48
N ASP A 198 -12.60 -7.40 -7.93
CA ASP A 198 -13.73 -8.33 -8.03
C ASP A 198 -14.26 -8.78 -6.67
N ALA A 199 -13.46 -8.68 -5.61
CA ALA A 199 -13.88 -8.96 -4.23
C ALA A 199 -14.69 -7.82 -3.61
N ILE A 200 -14.64 -6.61 -4.18
CA ILE A 200 -15.19 -5.41 -3.55
C ILE A 200 -16.68 -5.27 -3.91
N SER A 201 -17.51 -5.13 -2.88
CA SER A 201 -18.91 -4.76 -3.00
C SER A 201 -19.08 -3.25 -3.05
N ASP A 202 -18.36 -2.55 -2.16
CA ASP A 202 -18.48 -1.12 -1.99
C ASP A 202 -17.16 -0.51 -1.52
N MET A 203 -16.84 0.70 -1.98
CA MET A 203 -15.63 1.40 -1.59
C MET A 203 -15.91 2.88 -1.36
N LYS A 204 -15.50 3.40 -0.20
CA LYS A 204 -15.63 4.79 0.17
C LYS A 204 -14.26 5.41 0.38
N VAL A 205 -13.96 6.44 -0.38
CA VAL A 205 -12.72 7.22 -0.25
C VAL A 205 -13.05 8.53 0.44
N MET A 206 -12.43 8.76 1.58
CA MET A 206 -12.59 9.98 2.36
C MET A 206 -11.29 10.77 2.30
N THR A 207 -11.31 11.94 1.70
CA THR A 207 -10.15 12.82 1.59
C THR A 207 -10.13 13.89 2.69
N GLY A 208 -11.19 13.92 3.51
CA GLY A 208 -11.32 14.80 4.67
C GLY A 208 -12.69 14.68 5.32
N GLY A 209 -12.90 15.34 6.46
CA GLY A 209 -14.19 15.29 7.16
C GLY A 209 -14.50 13.91 7.74
N PHE A 210 -13.53 13.18 8.26
CA PHE A 210 -13.71 11.78 8.72
C PHE A 210 -14.59 11.72 9.97
N PRO A 211 -15.57 10.79 10.04
CA PRO A 211 -16.30 10.47 11.28
C PRO A 211 -15.38 9.99 12.41
N ALA A 212 -15.81 10.12 13.67
CA ALA A 212 -14.99 9.78 14.84
C ALA A 212 -14.66 8.27 14.96
N GLU A 213 -15.39 7.43 14.26
CA GLU A 213 -15.16 5.99 14.18
C GLU A 213 -13.84 5.58 13.50
N TYR A 214 -13.26 6.47 12.66
CA TYR A 214 -11.98 6.25 11.99
C TYR A 214 -10.86 6.94 12.75
N GLY A 215 -9.84 6.22 13.13
CA GLY A 215 -8.64 6.72 13.80
C GLY A 215 -7.38 6.44 13.01
N ASN A 216 -6.26 6.89 13.54
CA ASN A 216 -4.93 6.66 12.99
C ASN A 216 -4.81 7.04 11.49
N ALA A 217 -5.39 8.20 11.12
CA ALA A 217 -5.39 8.74 9.78
C ALA A 217 -5.24 10.26 9.82
N GLN A 218 -4.38 10.83 9.00
CA GLN A 218 -4.17 12.27 8.89
C GLN A 218 -4.61 12.81 7.53
N SER A 219 -4.36 12.07 6.46
CA SER A 219 -4.59 12.55 5.11
C SER A 219 -5.84 11.98 4.47
N GLY A 220 -6.14 10.69 4.67
CA GLY A 220 -7.28 10.03 4.07
C GLY A 220 -7.68 8.72 4.72
N VAL A 221 -8.89 8.26 4.40
CA VAL A 221 -9.40 6.92 4.77
C VAL A 221 -9.97 6.25 3.53
N ILE A 222 -9.54 5.03 3.25
CA ILE A 222 -10.08 4.18 2.20
C ILE A 222 -10.79 3.01 2.89
N ASN A 223 -12.12 3.02 2.84
CA ASN A 223 -12.94 1.98 3.46
C ASN A 223 -13.53 1.05 2.39
N ILE A 224 -13.13 -0.21 2.44
CA ILE A 224 -13.51 -1.26 1.50
C ILE A 224 -14.45 -2.24 2.21
N VAL A 225 -15.56 -2.58 1.56
CA VAL A 225 -16.46 -3.65 1.98
C VAL A 225 -16.45 -4.74 0.92
N THR A 226 -16.17 -5.96 1.32
CA THR A 226 -16.08 -7.09 0.40
C THR A 226 -17.45 -7.74 0.18
N LYS A 227 -17.59 -8.41 -0.97
CA LYS A 227 -18.82 -9.12 -1.36
C LYS A 227 -19.18 -10.22 -0.38
N ASP A 228 -20.46 -10.36 -0.10
CA ASP A 228 -21.05 -11.52 0.53
C ASP A 228 -21.46 -12.55 -0.55
N GLY A 229 -21.64 -13.81 -0.16
CA GLY A 229 -22.23 -14.80 -1.05
C GLY A 229 -23.75 -14.60 -1.23
N ASP A 230 -24.20 -14.81 -2.45
CA ASP A 230 -25.63 -14.78 -2.82
C ASP A 230 -26.32 -16.13 -2.54
N PRO A 231 -27.65 -16.17 -2.47
CA PRO A 231 -28.40 -17.44 -2.31
C PRO A 231 -28.46 -18.29 -3.61
N PHE A 232 -27.82 -17.85 -4.67
CA PHE A 232 -27.66 -18.57 -5.94
C PHE A 232 -26.17 -18.63 -6.31
N TYR A 233 -25.78 -19.66 -7.06
CA TYR A 233 -24.41 -19.79 -7.52
C TYR A 233 -24.13 -18.80 -8.63
N SER A 234 -23.01 -18.14 -8.51
CA SER A 234 -22.45 -17.28 -9.55
C SER A 234 -20.92 -17.43 -9.59
N GLY A 235 -20.34 -17.25 -10.73
CA GLY A 235 -18.90 -17.35 -10.88
C GLY A 235 -18.36 -16.51 -12.03
N LYS A 236 -17.05 -16.22 -11.95
CA LYS A 236 -16.28 -15.53 -12.96
C LYS A 236 -14.91 -16.18 -13.06
N ILE A 237 -14.43 -16.39 -14.27
CA ILE A 237 -13.03 -16.73 -14.55
C ILE A 237 -12.54 -15.74 -15.59
N GLU A 238 -11.37 -15.19 -15.38
CA GLU A 238 -10.74 -14.20 -16.26
C GLU A 238 -9.28 -14.56 -16.48
N TYR A 239 -8.84 -14.47 -17.72
CA TYR A 239 -7.45 -14.60 -18.12
C TYR A 239 -7.06 -13.43 -19.00
N ASN A 240 -5.95 -12.78 -18.69
CA ASN A 240 -5.41 -11.63 -19.40
C ASN A 240 -3.92 -11.84 -19.67
N THR A 241 -3.48 -11.61 -20.93
CA THR A 241 -2.10 -11.84 -21.34
C THR A 241 -1.63 -10.87 -22.42
N ASP A 242 -0.34 -10.62 -22.47
CA ASP A 242 0.31 -9.82 -23.53
C ASP A 242 0.98 -10.67 -24.62
N HIS A 243 1.04 -11.98 -24.45
CA HIS A 243 1.73 -12.89 -25.39
C HIS A 243 1.19 -12.83 -26.81
N LEU A 244 -0.11 -12.63 -27.00
CA LEU A 244 -0.74 -12.60 -28.31
C LEU A 244 -0.44 -11.32 -29.10
N ILE A 245 -0.02 -10.27 -28.43
CA ILE A 245 0.19 -8.92 -29.00
C ILE A 245 1.67 -8.52 -28.96
N GLY A 246 2.47 -9.16 -28.11
CA GLY A 246 3.91 -8.94 -28.03
C GLY A 246 4.30 -7.60 -27.39
N SER A 247 3.63 -7.19 -26.31
CA SER A 247 3.94 -5.93 -25.61
C SER A 247 5.27 -5.95 -24.82
N GLY A 248 5.85 -7.13 -24.63
CA GLY A 248 7.20 -7.30 -24.09
C GLY A 248 7.32 -7.38 -22.57
N ARG A 249 6.22 -7.34 -21.81
CA ARG A 249 6.25 -7.54 -20.34
C ARG A 249 6.11 -9.00 -19.93
N ASN A 250 5.77 -9.89 -20.86
CA ASN A 250 5.50 -11.29 -20.54
C ASN A 250 4.50 -11.40 -19.36
N SER A 251 3.37 -10.71 -19.51
CA SER A 251 2.39 -10.57 -18.45
C SER A 251 1.25 -11.57 -18.61
N ASP A 252 0.96 -12.28 -17.53
CA ASP A 252 -0.22 -13.14 -17.40
C ASP A 252 -0.94 -12.84 -16.09
N VAL A 253 -2.27 -12.71 -16.17
CA VAL A 253 -3.13 -12.51 -15.01
C VAL A 253 -4.28 -13.50 -15.09
N ILE A 254 -4.47 -14.29 -14.04
CA ILE A 254 -5.59 -15.19 -13.88
C ILE A 254 -6.39 -14.74 -12.67
N LYS A 255 -7.71 -14.56 -12.85
CA LYS A 255 -8.62 -14.24 -11.76
C LYS A 255 -9.80 -15.19 -11.78
N PHE A 256 -10.28 -15.56 -10.61
CA PHE A 256 -11.50 -16.35 -10.46
C PHE A 256 -12.31 -15.83 -9.26
N ALA A 257 -13.62 -15.93 -9.39
CA ALA A 257 -14.55 -15.67 -8.32
C ALA A 257 -15.68 -16.69 -8.37
N PHE A 258 -16.14 -17.13 -7.22
CA PHE A 258 -17.22 -18.08 -7.08
C PHE A 258 -18.00 -17.83 -5.78
N GLY A 259 -19.30 -17.75 -5.86
CA GLY A 259 -20.17 -17.56 -4.69
C GLY A 259 -21.46 -18.33 -4.77
N GLY A 260 -22.11 -18.50 -3.64
CA GLY A 260 -23.39 -19.19 -3.58
C GLY A 260 -23.72 -19.74 -2.20
N PRO A 261 -24.76 -20.58 -2.08
CA PRO A 261 -25.08 -21.26 -0.84
C PRO A 261 -24.06 -22.37 -0.51
N VAL A 262 -23.71 -22.50 0.77
CA VAL A 262 -22.74 -23.52 1.23
C VAL A 262 -23.29 -24.94 1.03
N TRP A 263 -24.60 -25.11 1.06
CA TRP A 263 -25.24 -26.44 0.98
C TRP A 263 -26.16 -26.54 -0.24
N PRO A 264 -25.77 -27.28 -1.29
CA PRO A 264 -26.55 -27.35 -2.53
C PRO A 264 -27.74 -28.30 -2.48
N ILE A 265 -27.84 -29.22 -1.51
CA ILE A 265 -28.77 -30.34 -1.58
C ILE A 265 -29.71 -30.37 -0.35
N GLY A 266 -31.03 -30.27 -0.58
CA GLY A 266 -32.07 -30.84 0.27
C GLY A 266 -32.72 -29.96 1.34
N ASN A 267 -32.25 -28.74 1.62
CA ASN A 267 -32.93 -27.86 2.56
C ASN A 267 -32.87 -26.40 2.09
N ASP A 268 -33.97 -25.89 1.56
CA ASP A 268 -34.06 -24.52 1.02
C ASP A 268 -33.79 -23.44 2.09
N ASP A 269 -34.13 -23.68 3.34
CA ASP A 269 -33.85 -22.79 4.48
C ASP A 269 -32.35 -22.58 4.72
N LEU A 270 -31.52 -23.62 4.52
CA LEU A 270 -30.07 -23.50 4.70
C LEU A 270 -29.36 -22.83 3.53
N LYS A 271 -29.89 -22.99 2.30
CA LYS A 271 -29.33 -22.30 1.11
C LYS A 271 -29.34 -20.79 1.28
N GLU A 272 -30.28 -20.25 2.01
CA GLU A 272 -30.49 -18.83 2.22
C GLU A 272 -29.71 -18.30 3.41
N LYS A 273 -29.57 -19.16 4.42
CA LYS A 273 -28.95 -18.79 5.70
C LYS A 273 -27.44 -18.90 5.69
N PHE A 274 -26.89 -19.80 4.85
CA PHE A 274 -25.46 -20.10 4.85
C PHE A 274 -24.87 -19.94 3.45
N THR A 275 -24.24 -18.79 3.22
CA THR A 275 -23.66 -18.43 1.93
C THR A 275 -22.15 -18.20 2.02
N PHE A 276 -21.46 -18.33 0.90
CA PHE A 276 -20.04 -18.06 0.79
C PHE A 276 -19.72 -17.27 -0.47
N TYR A 277 -18.61 -16.55 -0.43
CA TYR A 277 -17.94 -15.93 -1.57
C TYR A 277 -16.45 -16.24 -1.50
N PHE A 278 -15.90 -16.65 -2.61
CA PHE A 278 -14.50 -17.03 -2.76
C PHE A 278 -13.97 -16.38 -4.02
N ASN A 279 -12.87 -15.67 -3.94
CA ASN A 279 -12.15 -15.20 -5.11
C ASN A 279 -10.64 -15.23 -4.87
N GLY A 280 -9.91 -15.24 -5.96
CA GLY A 280 -8.46 -15.19 -5.93
C GLY A 280 -7.88 -15.08 -7.32
N GLY A 281 -6.57 -15.03 -7.37
CA GLY A 281 -5.87 -14.94 -8.64
C GLY A 281 -4.37 -15.00 -8.50
N GLY A 282 -3.73 -14.96 -9.64
CA GLY A 282 -2.30 -14.80 -9.77
C GLY A 282 -1.97 -13.82 -10.87
N GLU A 283 -0.91 -13.08 -10.67
CA GLU A 283 -0.33 -12.13 -11.61
C GLU A 283 1.17 -12.39 -11.72
N TRP A 284 1.63 -12.54 -12.93
CA TRP A 284 3.02 -12.80 -13.27
C TRP A 284 3.45 -11.83 -14.35
N GLN A 285 4.51 -11.08 -14.13
CA GLN A 285 4.99 -10.12 -15.12
C GLN A 285 6.49 -9.85 -14.96
N ASP A 286 7.14 -9.56 -16.08
CA ASP A 286 8.48 -9.04 -16.10
C ASP A 286 8.47 -7.53 -15.88
N GLY A 287 9.57 -7.01 -15.33
CA GLY A 287 9.75 -5.59 -15.10
C GLY A 287 9.83 -4.79 -16.41
N ARG A 288 9.51 -3.50 -16.34
CA ARG A 288 9.58 -2.57 -17.48
C ARG A 288 10.98 -2.41 -18.07
N LEU A 289 12.02 -2.80 -17.34
CA LEU A 289 13.43 -2.74 -17.75
C LEU A 289 13.96 -4.10 -18.17
N LYS A 290 13.10 -5.05 -18.54
CA LYS A 290 13.45 -6.41 -18.96
C LYS A 290 14.57 -6.44 -20.02
N GLU A 291 14.55 -5.53 -20.97
CA GLU A 291 15.56 -5.43 -22.02
C GLU A 291 16.98 -5.20 -21.49
N TYR A 292 17.13 -4.74 -20.26
CA TYR A 292 18.40 -4.52 -19.59
C TYR A 292 18.84 -5.70 -18.70
N TRP A 293 18.01 -6.73 -18.50
CA TRP A 293 18.35 -7.88 -17.66
C TRP A 293 19.40 -8.80 -18.28
N VAL A 294 19.46 -8.83 -19.60
CA VAL A 294 20.39 -9.67 -20.38
C VAL A 294 21.58 -8.81 -20.80
N GLY A 295 22.18 -8.10 -19.87
CA GLY A 295 23.40 -7.34 -20.12
C GLY A 295 24.59 -8.28 -20.33
N ASN A 296 25.40 -8.03 -21.32
CA ASN A 296 26.68 -8.70 -21.49
C ASN A 296 27.80 -7.68 -21.34
N PRO A 297 28.58 -7.73 -20.23
CA PRO A 297 29.65 -6.78 -20.00
C PRO A 297 30.68 -6.80 -21.13
N ASN A 298 31.00 -7.95 -21.70
CA ASN A 298 31.99 -8.06 -22.77
C ASN A 298 31.53 -7.34 -24.05
N ARG A 299 30.22 -7.20 -24.29
CA ARG A 299 29.68 -6.43 -25.41
C ARG A 299 29.56 -4.96 -25.04
N ASP A 300 29.16 -4.70 -23.81
CA ASP A 300 28.76 -3.34 -23.37
C ASP A 300 29.99 -2.48 -23.02
N TYR A 301 31.11 -3.10 -22.63
CA TYR A 301 32.36 -2.42 -22.33
C TYR A 301 33.29 -2.34 -23.56
N VAL A 302 32.73 -1.92 -24.71
CA VAL A 302 33.52 -1.71 -25.95
C VAL A 302 33.55 -0.20 -26.24
N TYR A 303 34.78 0.34 -26.31
CA TYR A 303 35.04 1.74 -26.67
C TYR A 303 35.86 1.82 -27.93
N ASN A 304 35.42 2.53 -28.95
CA ASN A 304 36.05 2.65 -30.24
C ASN A 304 36.49 1.31 -30.89
N GLY A 305 35.69 0.26 -30.66
CA GLY A 305 35.93 -1.10 -31.13
C GLY A 305 37.00 -1.89 -30.35
N VAL A 306 37.50 -1.32 -29.26
CA VAL A 306 38.40 -1.98 -28.33
C VAL A 306 37.63 -2.44 -27.12
N GLN A 307 37.74 -3.72 -26.78
CA GLN A 307 37.12 -4.27 -25.58
C GLN A 307 37.92 -3.82 -24.36
N LEU A 308 37.26 -3.13 -23.44
CA LEU A 308 37.87 -2.57 -22.24
C LEU A 308 38.03 -3.59 -21.12
N LEU A 309 37.04 -4.50 -21.02
CA LEU A 309 36.99 -5.51 -19.97
C LEU A 309 36.64 -6.85 -20.59
N GLU A 310 37.25 -7.89 -20.12
CA GLU A 310 36.97 -9.26 -20.50
C GLU A 310 36.52 -10.01 -19.25
N TYR A 311 35.29 -10.45 -19.27
CA TYR A 311 34.68 -11.22 -18.18
C TYR A 311 34.31 -12.62 -18.68
N GLU A 312 34.54 -13.60 -17.88
CA GLU A 312 33.82 -14.86 -17.95
C GLU A 312 32.42 -14.58 -17.38
N TYR A 313 31.42 -14.43 -18.26
CA TYR A 313 30.09 -13.96 -17.88
C TYR A 313 29.01 -14.92 -18.40
N GLU A 314 28.26 -15.49 -17.47
CA GLU A 314 27.04 -16.24 -17.77
C GLU A 314 25.83 -15.29 -17.67
N PRO A 315 25.03 -15.15 -18.73
CA PRO A 315 23.86 -14.30 -18.68
C PRO A 315 22.85 -14.78 -17.64
N TYR A 316 22.35 -13.88 -16.82
CA TYR A 316 21.26 -14.19 -15.91
C TYR A 316 20.01 -14.58 -16.70
N ASP A 317 19.54 -15.81 -16.53
CA ASP A 317 18.25 -16.26 -17.02
C ASP A 317 17.23 -16.24 -15.87
N PRO A 318 16.36 -15.23 -15.79
CA PRO A 318 15.32 -15.16 -14.76
C PRO A 318 14.30 -16.29 -14.90
N TYR A 319 14.38 -17.07 -15.95
CA TYR A 319 13.38 -18.07 -16.35
C TYR A 319 13.83 -19.51 -16.13
N GLU A 320 14.99 -19.74 -15.52
CA GLU A 320 15.57 -21.08 -15.35
C GLU A 320 14.66 -22.04 -14.56
N ASP A 321 13.83 -21.54 -13.64
CA ASP A 321 12.93 -22.33 -12.80
C ASP A 321 11.44 -22.23 -13.22
N ARG A 322 11.11 -22.16 -14.49
CA ARG A 322 9.72 -22.05 -14.96
C ARG A 322 8.93 -23.32 -14.70
N SER A 323 7.78 -23.16 -14.05
CA SER A 323 6.73 -24.17 -14.05
C SER A 323 5.71 -23.84 -15.16
N SER A 324 5.53 -24.73 -16.11
CA SER A 324 4.52 -24.59 -17.15
C SER A 324 3.25 -25.35 -16.76
N ILE A 325 2.10 -24.67 -16.74
CA ILE A 325 0.79 -25.30 -16.57
C ILE A 325 0.01 -25.12 -17.87
N LEU A 326 -0.36 -26.23 -18.52
CA LEU A 326 -1.08 -26.25 -19.80
C LEU A 326 -0.41 -25.45 -20.94
N GLY A 327 0.93 -25.36 -20.92
CA GLY A 327 1.69 -24.62 -21.92
C GLY A 327 1.79 -23.11 -21.66
N VAL A 328 1.28 -22.64 -20.54
CA VAL A 328 1.48 -21.29 -20.02
C VAL A 328 2.58 -21.34 -18.97
N ASP A 329 3.66 -20.61 -19.19
CA ASP A 329 4.76 -20.49 -18.24
C ASP A 329 4.31 -19.59 -17.06
N LEU A 330 3.84 -20.22 -16.00
CA LEU A 330 3.45 -19.56 -14.77
C LEU A 330 4.58 -19.69 -13.77
N GLY A 331 5.26 -18.64 -13.44
CA GLY A 331 6.24 -18.61 -12.36
C GLY A 331 7.60 -18.02 -12.75
N ASN A 332 8.32 -17.61 -11.72
CA ASN A 332 9.64 -16.99 -11.73
C ASN A 332 9.82 -15.85 -12.74
N ARG A 333 8.88 -14.92 -12.73
CA ARG A 333 9.02 -13.63 -13.39
C ARG A 333 9.53 -12.58 -12.39
N ASN A 334 9.77 -11.39 -12.85
CA ASN A 334 10.21 -10.31 -11.97
C ASN A 334 9.24 -10.11 -10.80
N TYR A 335 7.96 -10.10 -11.09
CA TYR A 335 6.90 -10.03 -10.12
C TYR A 335 5.97 -11.23 -10.23
N ASN A 336 5.68 -11.85 -9.09
CA ASN A 336 4.74 -12.96 -8.96
C ASN A 336 3.82 -12.67 -7.77
N GLY A 337 2.59 -12.28 -8.06
CA GLY A 337 1.57 -11.97 -7.07
C GLY A 337 0.51 -13.06 -6.98
N TYR A 338 0.09 -13.39 -5.78
CA TYR A 338 -1.01 -14.33 -5.53
C TYR A 338 -1.92 -13.73 -4.47
N ASN A 339 -3.22 -13.79 -4.70
CA ASN A 339 -4.19 -13.36 -3.70
C ASN A 339 -5.33 -14.37 -3.55
N ILE A 340 -5.91 -14.41 -2.36
CA ILE A 340 -7.05 -15.25 -2.04
C ILE A 340 -7.94 -14.53 -1.04
N ASN A 341 -9.25 -14.54 -1.28
CA ASN A 341 -10.24 -14.02 -0.35
C ASN A 341 -11.37 -15.04 -0.22
N PHE A 342 -11.76 -15.32 0.99
CA PHE A 342 -12.88 -16.18 1.33
C PHE A 342 -13.75 -15.49 2.36
N LYS A 343 -15.04 -15.43 2.14
CA LYS A 343 -16.01 -14.89 3.08
C LYS A 343 -17.21 -15.82 3.18
N THR A 344 -17.67 -16.09 4.38
CA THR A 344 -18.86 -16.88 4.62
C THR A 344 -19.75 -16.18 5.64
N LYS A 345 -21.04 -16.28 5.41
CA LYS A 345 -22.07 -15.64 6.23
C LYS A 345 -23.13 -16.67 6.64
N TYR A 346 -23.43 -16.71 7.93
CA TYR A 346 -24.52 -17.50 8.47
C TYR A 346 -25.54 -16.60 9.17
N VAL A 347 -26.80 -16.67 8.75
CA VAL A 347 -27.93 -15.91 9.28
C VAL A 347 -28.74 -16.82 10.18
N PHE A 348 -28.63 -16.62 11.51
CA PHE A 348 -29.43 -17.38 12.48
C PHE A 348 -30.91 -17.04 12.35
N ASN A 349 -31.19 -15.75 12.26
CA ASN A 349 -32.50 -15.17 12.07
C ASN A 349 -32.36 -13.73 11.52
N PRO A 350 -33.40 -13.00 11.16
CA PRO A 350 -33.27 -11.64 10.60
C PRO A 350 -32.58 -10.62 11.49
N THR A 351 -32.43 -10.92 12.80
CA THR A 351 -31.77 -10.00 13.76
C THR A 351 -30.35 -10.41 14.14
N GLN A 352 -29.91 -11.62 13.76
CA GLN A 352 -28.60 -12.14 14.17
C GLN A 352 -27.90 -12.83 13.02
N ARG A 353 -26.66 -12.42 12.76
CA ARG A 353 -25.79 -13.05 11.77
C ARG A 353 -24.34 -13.09 12.23
N ILE A 354 -23.63 -14.07 11.75
CA ILE A 354 -22.18 -14.18 11.90
C ILE A 354 -21.54 -14.21 10.52
N THR A 355 -20.42 -13.52 10.38
CA THR A 355 -19.63 -13.51 9.16
C THR A 355 -18.19 -13.87 9.53
N PHE A 356 -17.58 -14.72 8.75
CA PHE A 356 -16.14 -15.00 8.80
C PHE A 356 -15.53 -14.66 7.47
N ALA A 357 -14.44 -13.90 7.49
CA ALA A 357 -13.64 -13.57 6.30
C ALA A 357 -12.18 -13.95 6.54
N MET A 358 -11.56 -14.50 5.52
CA MET A 358 -10.13 -14.81 5.45
C MET A 358 -9.59 -14.18 4.16
N ARG A 359 -8.44 -13.54 4.26
CA ARG A 359 -7.71 -12.97 3.13
C ARG A 359 -6.25 -13.30 3.25
N GLY A 360 -5.60 -13.47 2.12
CA GLY A 360 -4.17 -13.63 2.05
C GLY A 360 -3.65 -13.15 0.72
N ASP A 361 -2.46 -12.60 0.74
CA ASP A 361 -1.66 -12.33 -0.44
C ASP A 361 -0.21 -12.76 -0.23
N ARG A 362 0.42 -13.07 -1.32
CA ARG A 362 1.83 -13.40 -1.40
C ARG A 362 2.42 -12.75 -2.63
N ASN A 363 3.37 -11.88 -2.41
CA ASN A 363 4.09 -11.20 -3.47
C ASN A 363 5.55 -11.65 -3.43
N TYR A 364 6.04 -12.06 -4.56
CA TYR A 364 7.42 -12.46 -4.75
C TYR A 364 8.00 -11.60 -5.86
N ASP A 365 9.04 -10.84 -5.53
CA ASP A 365 9.67 -9.86 -6.42
C ASP A 365 11.16 -10.14 -6.56
N HIS A 366 11.61 -10.26 -7.81
CA HIS A 366 13.00 -10.22 -8.18
C HIS A 366 13.37 -8.76 -8.42
N SER A 367 13.97 -8.12 -7.44
CA SER A 367 14.39 -6.73 -7.55
C SER A 367 15.34 -6.54 -8.73
N PHE A 368 15.21 -5.39 -9.39
CA PHE A 368 16.11 -4.99 -10.45
C PHE A 368 16.61 -3.57 -10.21
N ALA A 369 17.93 -3.41 -10.15
CA ALA A 369 18.56 -2.11 -10.22
C ALA A 369 19.49 -2.06 -11.44
N TYR A 370 19.44 -0.95 -12.16
CA TYR A 370 20.18 -0.83 -13.42
C TYR A 370 21.69 -1.00 -13.26
N ASN A 371 22.27 -0.53 -12.16
CA ASN A 371 23.67 -0.70 -11.82
C ASN A 371 24.04 -2.15 -11.45
N TRP A 372 23.06 -2.99 -11.10
CA TRP A 372 23.25 -4.41 -10.79
C TRP A 372 23.06 -5.34 -12.01
N ARG A 373 22.83 -4.81 -13.22
CA ARG A 373 22.45 -5.61 -14.38
C ARG A 373 23.42 -6.74 -14.75
N TYR A 374 24.66 -6.68 -14.30
CA TYR A 374 25.66 -7.71 -14.51
C TYR A 374 25.82 -8.67 -13.32
N ALA A 375 25.14 -8.42 -12.22
CA ALA A 375 25.22 -9.21 -10.99
C ALA A 375 23.84 -9.65 -10.46
N LEU A 376 22.89 -9.87 -11.36
CA LEU A 376 21.50 -10.20 -11.00
C LEU A 376 21.35 -11.61 -10.40
N HIS A 377 22.29 -12.53 -10.62
CA HIS A 377 22.24 -13.89 -10.05
C HIS A 377 22.11 -13.88 -8.52
N HIS A 378 22.76 -12.93 -7.87
CA HIS A 378 22.78 -12.80 -6.42
C HIS A 378 22.27 -11.44 -5.95
N TYR A 379 21.44 -10.77 -6.78
CA TYR A 379 20.76 -9.58 -6.37
C TYR A 379 19.52 -9.92 -5.52
N ASN A 380 18.96 -8.93 -4.86
CA ASN A 380 17.89 -9.13 -3.90
C ASN A 380 16.61 -9.69 -4.54
N ILE A 381 16.05 -10.67 -3.87
CA ILE A 381 14.67 -11.09 -4.00
C ILE A 381 13.93 -10.72 -2.73
N SER A 382 12.65 -10.44 -2.84
CA SER A 382 11.79 -10.19 -1.70
C SER A 382 10.52 -11.04 -1.77
N GLU A 383 10.11 -11.55 -0.63
CA GLU A 383 8.85 -12.23 -0.46
C GLU A 383 8.06 -11.55 0.66
N VAL A 384 6.87 -11.08 0.35
CA VAL A 384 5.94 -10.53 1.32
C VAL A 384 4.70 -11.42 1.37
N LYS A 385 4.41 -11.96 2.54
CA LYS A 385 3.21 -12.74 2.82
C LYS A 385 2.35 -11.98 3.81
N GLN A 386 1.07 -11.88 3.49
CA GLN A 386 0.12 -11.23 4.38
C GLN A 386 -1.13 -12.09 4.52
N SER A 387 -1.70 -12.08 5.71
CA SER A 387 -2.96 -12.76 5.96
C SER A 387 -3.80 -12.00 6.98
N GLN A 388 -5.11 -12.03 6.79
CA GLN A 388 -6.07 -11.46 7.73
C GLN A 388 -7.26 -12.40 7.91
N TYR A 389 -7.67 -12.57 9.15
CA TYR A 389 -8.87 -13.32 9.54
C TYR A 389 -9.79 -12.37 10.29
N ILE A 390 -11.07 -12.30 9.92
CA ILE A 390 -12.05 -11.43 10.57
C ILE A 390 -13.29 -12.26 10.93
N GLY A 391 -13.66 -12.25 12.19
CA GLY A 391 -14.97 -12.70 12.67
C GLY A 391 -15.85 -11.51 13.02
N THR A 392 -17.07 -11.47 12.50
CA THR A 392 -18.05 -10.41 12.80
C THR A 392 -19.33 -11.04 13.29
N TYR A 393 -19.87 -10.56 14.40
CA TYR A 393 -21.20 -10.88 14.89
C TYR A 393 -22.05 -9.62 14.92
N ASP A 394 -23.16 -9.65 14.20
CA ASP A 394 -24.15 -8.57 14.14
C ASP A 394 -25.42 -8.97 14.91
N HIS A 395 -25.92 -8.08 15.77
CA HIS A 395 -27.16 -8.26 16.52
C HIS A 395 -28.01 -7.00 16.45
N VAL A 396 -29.14 -7.09 15.78
CA VAL A 396 -30.15 -6.05 15.71
C VAL A 396 -31.16 -6.28 16.84
N PHE A 397 -31.10 -5.47 17.89
CA PHE A 397 -32.04 -5.57 19.03
C PHE A 397 -33.43 -5.03 18.69
N SER A 398 -33.50 -3.98 17.86
CA SER A 398 -34.71 -3.37 17.37
C SER A 398 -34.46 -2.66 16.04
N SER A 399 -35.48 -2.10 15.40
CA SER A 399 -35.29 -1.26 14.20
C SER A 399 -34.42 -0.02 14.43
N SER A 400 -34.17 0.35 15.68
CA SER A 400 -33.41 1.51 16.09
C SER A 400 -32.08 1.19 16.80
N MET A 401 -31.81 -0.09 17.14
CA MET A 401 -30.64 -0.46 17.95
C MET A 401 -29.94 -1.65 17.35
N ASN A 402 -28.63 -1.51 17.19
CA ASN A 402 -27.77 -2.53 16.62
C ASN A 402 -26.45 -2.66 17.40
N LEU A 403 -25.90 -3.87 17.52
CA LEU A 403 -24.59 -4.19 18.08
C LEU A 403 -23.80 -4.98 17.06
N LYS A 404 -22.55 -4.62 16.87
CA LYS A 404 -21.61 -5.31 16.01
C LYS A 404 -20.30 -5.60 16.76
N LEU A 405 -19.94 -6.85 16.88
CA LEU A 405 -18.69 -7.29 17.48
C LEU A 405 -17.76 -7.80 16.39
N LYS A 406 -16.52 -7.36 16.40
CA LYS A 406 -15.50 -7.83 15.45
C LYS A 406 -14.25 -8.26 16.18
N ALA A 407 -13.65 -9.32 15.69
CA ALA A 407 -12.32 -9.74 16.07
C ALA A 407 -11.52 -9.99 14.80
N SER A 408 -10.31 -9.45 14.71
CA SER A 408 -9.41 -9.76 13.60
C SER A 408 -8.01 -10.12 14.07
N PHE A 409 -7.38 -10.98 13.30
CA PHE A 409 -5.96 -11.28 13.38
C PHE A 409 -5.34 -10.97 12.02
N TYR A 410 -4.31 -10.15 12.02
CA TYR A 410 -3.51 -9.79 10.85
C TYR A 410 -2.06 -10.21 11.07
N GLN A 411 -1.42 -10.71 10.03
CA GLN A 411 0.01 -11.02 10.05
C GLN A 411 0.64 -10.66 8.70
N LYS A 412 1.81 -10.03 8.76
CA LYS A 412 2.72 -9.76 7.63
C LYS A 412 4.07 -10.38 7.94
N THR A 413 4.62 -11.08 6.96
CA THR A 413 6.01 -11.56 6.98
C THR A 413 6.71 -11.00 5.76
N SER A 414 7.83 -10.34 5.96
CA SER A 414 8.67 -9.80 4.89
C SER A 414 10.04 -10.45 4.97
N VAL A 415 10.41 -11.16 3.92
CA VAL A 415 11.72 -11.78 3.81
C VAL A 415 12.38 -11.24 2.55
N ALA A 416 13.60 -10.72 2.67
CA ALA A 416 14.36 -10.28 1.52
C ALA A 416 15.84 -10.63 1.72
N GLY A 417 16.53 -10.88 0.61
CA GLY A 417 17.96 -11.19 0.61
C GLY A 417 18.45 -11.54 -0.77
N PRO A 418 19.77 -11.85 -0.91
CA PRO A 418 20.33 -12.26 -2.17
C PRO A 418 19.73 -13.59 -2.65
N ARG A 419 19.47 -13.65 -3.96
CA ARG A 419 18.89 -14.84 -4.61
C ARG A 419 19.77 -16.06 -4.40
N GLY A 420 19.15 -17.21 -4.13
CA GLY A 420 19.84 -18.49 -3.95
C GLY A 420 20.59 -18.65 -2.63
N ILE A 421 20.63 -17.62 -1.80
CA ILE A 421 21.31 -17.61 -0.52
C ILE A 421 20.29 -17.54 0.61
N ASP A 422 20.08 -18.66 1.29
CA ASP A 422 19.25 -18.69 2.49
C ASP A 422 20.02 -18.05 3.64
N ARG A 423 19.39 -17.09 4.33
CA ARG A 423 19.94 -16.43 5.51
C ARG A 423 20.40 -17.42 6.58
N ASN A 424 19.61 -18.45 6.86
CA ASN A 424 19.97 -19.45 7.84
C ASN A 424 21.15 -20.30 7.37
N ASN A 425 21.22 -20.60 6.11
CA ASN A 425 22.36 -21.26 5.50
C ASN A 425 23.61 -20.38 5.49
N TYR A 426 23.45 -19.09 5.24
CA TYR A 426 24.52 -18.12 5.22
C TYR A 426 25.08 -17.81 6.63
N LEU A 427 24.19 -17.74 7.64
CA LEU A 427 24.57 -17.45 9.03
C LEU A 427 24.90 -18.68 9.88
N TYR A 428 24.39 -19.86 9.54
CA TYR A 428 24.42 -21.05 10.40
C TYR A 428 24.91 -22.33 9.71
N ARG A 429 25.23 -22.30 8.40
CA ARG A 429 25.88 -23.44 7.79
C ARG A 429 27.27 -23.62 8.38
N ASN A 430 27.69 -24.88 8.38
CA ASN A 430 29.07 -25.25 8.64
C ASN A 430 29.93 -24.18 7.93
N PRO A 431 30.72 -23.42 8.66
CA PRO A 431 31.50 -22.33 8.08
C PRO A 431 32.40 -22.76 6.91
N ILE A 432 32.83 -24.02 6.90
CA ILE A 432 33.57 -24.63 5.78
C ILE A 432 32.71 -24.66 4.50
N GLU A 433 31.42 -25.02 4.64
CA GLU A 433 30.49 -25.01 3.49
C GLU A 433 30.10 -23.57 3.08
N ALA A 434 30.05 -22.66 4.02
CA ALA A 434 29.81 -21.25 3.74
C ALA A 434 31.02 -20.59 3.08
N ASP A 435 32.22 -20.86 3.56
CA ASP A 435 33.46 -20.43 2.92
C ASP A 435 33.60 -21.08 1.53
N THR A 436 33.37 -22.35 1.38
CA THR A 436 33.42 -23.05 0.09
C THR A 436 32.31 -22.54 -0.85
N TYR A 437 31.14 -22.19 -0.33
CA TYR A 437 30.05 -21.64 -1.13
C TYR A 437 30.32 -20.17 -1.51
N VAL A 438 30.77 -19.35 -0.58
CA VAL A 438 31.24 -17.99 -0.84
C VAL A 438 32.46 -18.04 -1.77
N ASP A 439 33.38 -18.95 -1.56
CA ASP A 439 34.54 -19.19 -2.42
C ASP A 439 34.12 -19.72 -3.81
N ASN A 440 33.21 -20.67 -3.92
CA ASN A 440 32.69 -21.15 -5.19
C ASN A 440 31.83 -20.11 -5.92
N VAL A 441 31.02 -19.34 -5.20
CA VAL A 441 30.22 -18.28 -5.79
C VAL A 441 31.01 -17.02 -6.07
N LEU A 442 31.99 -16.68 -5.21
CA LEU A 442 32.88 -15.52 -5.41
C LEU A 442 34.09 -15.85 -6.26
N MET A 443 34.52 -17.10 -6.31
CA MET A 443 35.84 -17.54 -6.84
C MET A 443 35.74 -18.63 -7.92
N GLY A 444 34.67 -19.41 -7.97
CA GLY A 444 34.62 -20.63 -8.80
C GLY A 444 34.41 -20.35 -10.28
N ASP A 445 33.61 -19.38 -10.65
CA ASP A 445 33.24 -19.12 -12.04
C ASP A 445 33.83 -17.85 -12.64
N TYR A 446 34.47 -16.98 -11.83
CA TYR A 446 34.89 -15.65 -12.27
C TYR A 446 36.37 -15.36 -12.12
N GLY A 447 37.18 -16.37 -12.07
CA GLY A 447 38.63 -16.26 -12.21
C GLY A 447 39.34 -15.60 -11.03
N TYR A 448 40.03 -16.42 -10.23
CA TYR A 448 41.01 -15.98 -9.25
C TYR A 448 42.08 -15.13 -9.98
N SER A 449 42.13 -13.85 -9.73
CA SER A 449 43.36 -13.13 -9.98
C SER A 449 44.17 -13.10 -8.68
N SER A 450 45.04 -14.03 -8.52
CA SER A 450 46.14 -13.92 -7.59
C SER A 450 46.89 -12.63 -7.85
N VAL A 451 46.82 -11.69 -6.89
CA VAL A 451 47.49 -10.40 -6.98
C VAL A 451 48.80 -10.51 -6.20
N ASP A 452 49.90 -10.43 -6.91
CA ASP A 452 51.20 -10.19 -6.32
C ASP A 452 51.33 -8.69 -6.04
N ASN A 453 50.97 -8.26 -4.82
CA ASN A 453 50.93 -6.85 -4.44
C ASN A 453 52.29 -6.20 -4.27
N ASN A 454 53.35 -6.97 -4.16
CA ASN A 454 54.68 -6.49 -3.89
C ASN A 454 55.73 -6.87 -4.97
N ALA A 455 55.24 -7.53 -6.06
CA ALA A 455 56.03 -7.96 -7.20
C ALA A 455 57.23 -8.89 -6.84
N ASP A 456 57.06 -9.69 -5.78
CA ASP A 456 58.07 -10.66 -5.34
C ASP A 456 57.87 -12.06 -5.97
N GLY A 457 56.85 -12.22 -6.82
CA GLY A 457 56.48 -13.48 -7.46
C GLY A 457 55.65 -14.42 -6.57
N ILE A 458 55.28 -14.00 -5.37
CA ILE A 458 54.43 -14.73 -4.43
C ILE A 458 53.04 -14.09 -4.48
N TYR A 459 52.03 -14.89 -4.79
CA TYR A 459 50.66 -14.45 -4.74
C TYR A 459 50.27 -14.26 -3.29
N ASP A 460 49.99 -13.00 -2.92
CA ASP A 460 49.35 -12.71 -1.64
C ASP A 460 47.91 -13.29 -1.65
N GLU A 461 47.78 -14.50 -1.14
CA GLU A 461 46.48 -15.06 -0.88
C GLU A 461 45.77 -14.26 0.25
N GLY A 462 45.30 -13.08 -0.09
CA GLY A 462 44.39 -12.34 0.71
C GLY A 462 42.98 -12.52 0.15
N PHE A 463 42.08 -12.99 0.94
CA PHE A 463 40.64 -12.87 0.65
C PHE A 463 40.32 -11.40 0.42
N LEU A 464 40.09 -11.05 -0.83
CA LEU A 464 39.61 -9.72 -1.16
C LEU A 464 38.08 -9.77 -1.10
N PRO A 465 37.41 -8.91 -0.31
CA PRO A 465 35.96 -8.79 -0.33
C PRO A 465 35.47 -8.55 -1.75
N ALA A 466 34.23 -8.90 -2.03
CA ALA A 466 33.63 -8.70 -3.35
C ALA A 466 33.79 -7.27 -3.89
N SER A 467 33.97 -6.28 -3.00
CA SER A 467 34.33 -4.90 -3.32
C SER A 467 35.76 -4.70 -3.83
N PHE A 468 36.64 -5.71 -3.74
CA PHE A 468 38.04 -5.67 -4.14
C PHE A 468 38.38 -6.50 -5.37
N TRP A 469 37.40 -6.99 -6.10
CA TRP A 469 37.62 -7.66 -7.36
C TRP A 469 38.35 -6.72 -8.30
N THR A 470 39.67 -6.92 -8.44
CA THR A 470 40.51 -6.16 -9.35
C THR A 470 40.37 -6.73 -10.75
N TYR A 471 39.52 -6.17 -11.55
CA TYR A 471 39.53 -6.41 -12.99
C TYR A 471 40.62 -5.55 -13.61
N ARG A 472 41.56 -6.14 -14.24
CA ARG A 472 42.57 -5.42 -15.02
C ARG A 472 41.94 -4.97 -16.33
N VAL A 473 41.59 -3.68 -16.41
CA VAL A 473 41.47 -3.02 -17.70
C VAL A 473 42.89 -2.84 -18.22
N SER A 474 43.10 -3.19 -19.48
CA SER A 474 44.42 -3.05 -20.11
C SER A 474 44.98 -1.64 -19.86
N GLY A 475 45.93 -1.51 -18.92
CA GLY A 475 46.64 -0.28 -18.57
C GLY A 475 46.00 0.60 -17.49
N VAL A 476 44.97 0.18 -16.77
CA VAL A 476 44.31 0.96 -15.69
C VAL A 476 44.38 0.17 -14.37
N GLU A 477 44.92 0.81 -13.33
CA GLU A 477 45.20 0.16 -12.04
C GLU A 477 43.99 0.00 -11.09
N ASP A 478 42.89 0.71 -11.26
CA ASP A 478 41.72 0.53 -10.41
C ASP A 478 40.39 0.52 -11.20
N PRO A 479 39.88 -0.68 -11.55
CA PRO A 479 38.64 -0.82 -12.28
C PRO A 479 37.39 -0.48 -11.48
N ARG A 480 37.42 -0.34 -10.15
CA ARG A 480 36.28 0.10 -9.33
C ARG A 480 35.88 1.53 -9.66
N ALA A 481 36.84 2.35 -10.10
CA ALA A 481 36.55 3.70 -10.58
C ALA A 481 35.84 3.71 -11.94
N ILE A 482 35.89 2.58 -12.69
CA ILE A 482 35.34 2.53 -14.06
C ILE A 482 33.86 2.24 -14.07
N THR A 483 33.33 1.53 -13.06
CA THR A 483 32.19 0.72 -13.38
C THR A 483 30.85 1.34 -13.01
N GLY A 484 30.69 2.22 -12.12
CA GLY A 484 29.30 2.63 -11.75
C GLY A 484 28.26 1.47 -11.77
N PHE A 485 28.65 0.35 -12.43
CA PHE A 485 27.98 -0.94 -12.44
C PHE A 485 28.60 -1.85 -11.40
N VAL A 486 27.74 -2.65 -10.78
CA VAL A 486 28.18 -3.71 -9.88
C VAL A 486 28.80 -4.85 -10.69
N ALA A 487 29.97 -5.33 -10.25
CA ALA A 487 30.71 -6.39 -10.94
C ALA A 487 29.92 -7.71 -10.98
N PRO A 488 30.07 -8.50 -12.06
CA PRO A 488 29.51 -9.85 -12.11
C PRO A 488 29.95 -10.70 -10.91
N GLY A 489 29.05 -11.56 -10.40
CA GLY A 489 29.32 -12.40 -9.23
C GLY A 489 29.18 -11.70 -7.88
N THR A 490 29.00 -10.38 -7.83
CA THR A 490 28.77 -9.68 -6.57
C THR A 490 27.44 -10.13 -5.94
N ILE A 491 27.49 -10.38 -4.63
CA ILE A 491 26.34 -10.79 -3.82
C ILE A 491 25.78 -9.56 -3.11
N SER A 492 24.47 -9.38 -3.12
CA SER A 492 23.83 -8.37 -2.27
C SER A 492 23.96 -8.77 -0.80
N ASP A 493 24.34 -7.83 0.02
CA ASP A 493 24.66 -8.05 1.44
C ASP A 493 23.56 -7.56 2.38
N SER A 494 22.32 -7.46 1.90
CA SER A 494 21.16 -7.03 2.68
C SER A 494 20.19 -8.18 2.90
N PHE A 495 19.82 -8.41 4.16
CA PHE A 495 18.82 -9.39 4.56
C PHE A 495 17.73 -8.73 5.39
N VAL A 496 16.49 -9.11 5.14
CA VAL A 496 15.31 -8.71 5.90
C VAL A 496 14.54 -9.97 6.30
N ASP A 497 14.12 -10.04 7.56
CA ASP A 497 13.25 -11.10 8.08
C ASP A 497 12.37 -10.48 9.17
N ASP A 498 11.31 -9.81 8.73
CA ASP A 498 10.43 -9.06 9.59
C ASP A 498 9.08 -9.76 9.72
N VAL A 499 8.59 -9.90 10.95
CA VAL A 499 7.26 -10.45 11.24
C VAL A 499 6.47 -9.43 12.06
N THR A 500 5.32 -9.04 11.54
CA THR A 500 4.40 -8.16 12.26
C THR A 500 3.04 -8.84 12.35
N SER A 501 2.48 -8.89 13.54
CA SER A 501 1.11 -9.35 13.73
C SER A 501 0.31 -8.40 14.61
N SER A 502 -1.00 -8.34 14.36
CA SER A 502 -1.93 -7.49 15.11
C SER A 502 -3.21 -8.25 15.42
N THR A 503 -3.58 -8.28 16.69
CA THR A 503 -4.88 -8.77 17.11
C THR A 503 -5.75 -7.57 17.46
N ASN A 504 -6.88 -7.42 16.80
CA ASN A 504 -7.79 -6.31 16.97
C ASN A 504 -9.15 -6.83 17.44
N LEU A 505 -9.66 -6.27 18.53
CA LEU A 505 -11.01 -6.48 19.03
C LEU A 505 -11.75 -5.16 18.95
N ARG A 506 -12.89 -5.16 18.30
CA ARG A 506 -13.73 -3.97 18.13
C ARG A 506 -15.16 -4.28 18.47
N ALA A 507 -15.76 -3.38 19.20
CA ALA A 507 -17.17 -3.44 19.55
C ALA A 507 -17.79 -2.08 19.23
N ASP A 508 -18.89 -2.06 18.56
CA ASP A 508 -19.54 -0.87 18.01
C ASP A 508 -21.06 -0.91 18.25
N PHE A 509 -21.74 0.19 18.70
CA PHE A 509 -23.17 0.33 18.99
C PHE A 509 -23.82 1.55 18.33
N GLU A 510 -24.92 1.36 17.63
CA GLU A 510 -25.69 2.36 16.93
C GLU A 510 -27.11 2.43 17.51
N TYR A 511 -27.52 3.62 17.86
CA TYR A 511 -28.84 3.87 18.42
C TYR A 511 -29.49 5.10 17.77
N GLN A 512 -30.53 4.85 16.97
CA GLN A 512 -31.44 5.89 16.51
C GLN A 512 -32.33 6.33 17.68
N VAL A 513 -31.87 7.37 18.40
CA VAL A 513 -32.55 7.86 19.61
C VAL A 513 -33.93 8.37 19.30
N ASN A 514 -34.07 9.12 18.22
CA ASN A 514 -35.29 9.64 17.65
C ASN A 514 -35.09 9.97 16.17
N GLU A 515 -36.02 10.62 15.51
CA GLU A 515 -35.92 10.99 14.09
C GLU A 515 -34.73 11.92 13.77
N THR A 516 -34.25 12.68 14.75
CA THR A 516 -33.19 13.67 14.59
C THR A 516 -31.82 13.13 14.98
N HIS A 517 -31.72 12.29 16.02
CA HIS A 517 -30.45 11.91 16.63
C HIS A 517 -30.12 10.45 16.37
N LEU A 518 -28.95 10.23 15.76
CA LEU A 518 -28.35 8.93 15.64
C LEU A 518 -27.02 8.92 16.42
N ALA A 519 -27.04 8.32 17.59
CA ALA A 519 -25.87 8.16 18.43
C ALA A 519 -25.07 6.92 18.00
N LYS A 520 -23.74 7.07 17.85
CA LYS A 520 -22.78 5.99 17.64
C LYS A 520 -21.70 6.05 18.69
N THR A 521 -21.28 4.91 19.20
CA THR A 521 -20.12 4.81 20.09
C THR A 521 -19.37 3.50 19.86
N GLY A 522 -18.08 3.45 20.08
CA GLY A 522 -17.28 2.25 19.88
C GLY A 522 -16.01 2.18 20.68
N LEU A 523 -15.57 0.95 20.96
CA LEU A 523 -14.31 0.62 21.61
C LEU A 523 -13.49 -0.26 20.67
N GLU A 524 -12.22 0.07 20.52
CA GLU A 524 -11.27 -0.70 19.77
C GLU A 524 -10.03 -0.98 20.62
N ILE A 525 -9.52 -2.19 20.59
CA ILE A 525 -8.31 -2.61 21.30
C ILE A 525 -7.46 -3.38 20.32
N ILE A 526 -6.24 -2.91 20.10
CA ILE A 526 -5.28 -3.54 19.20
C ILE A 526 -4.03 -3.89 20.01
N LYS A 527 -3.62 -5.15 19.94
CA LYS A 527 -2.31 -5.60 20.41
C LYS A 527 -1.46 -5.92 19.20
N HIS A 528 -0.32 -5.28 19.08
CA HIS A 528 0.68 -5.60 18.08
C HIS A 528 1.73 -6.54 18.67
N ASN A 529 2.33 -7.36 17.81
CA ASN A 529 3.55 -8.09 18.08
C ASN A 529 4.46 -7.89 16.88
N ILE A 530 5.58 -7.24 17.10
CA ILE A 530 6.51 -6.79 16.06
C ILE A 530 7.85 -7.46 16.33
N GLU A 531 8.35 -8.16 15.35
CA GLU A 531 9.69 -8.72 15.32
C GLU A 531 10.36 -8.23 14.04
N LYS A 532 11.35 -7.38 14.18
CA LYS A 532 12.16 -6.84 13.09
C LYS A 532 13.56 -7.41 13.17
N ASN A 533 14.10 -7.80 12.03
CA ASN A 533 15.43 -8.34 11.95
C ASN A 533 16.04 -8.07 10.57
N GLN A 534 16.75 -6.96 10.48
CA GLN A 534 17.39 -6.50 9.25
C GLN A 534 18.90 -6.49 9.44
N LEU A 535 19.60 -6.87 8.41
CA LEU A 535 21.04 -6.91 8.34
C LEU A 535 21.49 -6.25 7.03
N GLN A 536 22.32 -5.24 7.12
CA GLN A 536 22.84 -4.49 5.98
C GLN A 536 24.36 -4.56 5.94
N SER A 537 24.92 -4.59 4.73
CA SER A 537 26.37 -4.57 4.49
C SER A 537 27.11 -5.67 5.27
N PHE A 538 26.48 -6.83 5.38
CA PHE A 538 27.00 -7.94 6.17
C PHE A 538 28.35 -8.45 5.63
N LEU A 539 28.45 -8.65 4.30
CA LEU A 539 29.66 -9.19 3.68
C LEU A 539 30.87 -8.27 3.88
N THR A 540 30.70 -6.98 3.63
CA THR A 540 31.77 -5.99 3.82
C THR A 540 32.25 -5.96 5.26
N ILE A 541 31.31 -5.94 6.21
CA ILE A 541 31.64 -5.91 7.63
C ILE A 541 32.23 -7.23 8.09
N TYR A 542 31.67 -8.35 7.61
CA TYR A 542 32.20 -9.69 7.87
C TYR A 542 33.67 -9.78 7.49
N GLU A 543 34.02 -9.33 6.28
CA GLU A 543 35.37 -9.41 5.79
C GLU A 543 36.35 -8.51 6.58
N ASP A 544 35.99 -7.26 6.83
CA ASP A 544 36.82 -6.32 7.62
C ASP A 544 37.11 -6.84 9.03
N ARG A 545 36.13 -7.43 9.68
CA ARG A 545 36.26 -7.93 11.05
C ARG A 545 36.87 -9.32 11.10
N ARG A 546 36.60 -10.14 10.09
CA ARG A 546 37.30 -11.39 9.91
C ARG A 546 38.81 -11.12 9.86
N GLN A 547 39.23 -10.20 9.00
CA GLN A 547 40.64 -9.86 8.88
C GLN A 547 41.21 -9.29 10.18
N ALA A 548 40.52 -8.40 10.87
CA ALA A 548 40.92 -7.86 12.16
C ALA A 548 41.00 -8.93 13.26
N SER A 549 40.07 -9.89 13.27
CA SER A 549 40.09 -11.01 14.20
C SER A 549 41.20 -12.01 13.89
N LEU A 550 41.37 -12.33 12.62
CA LEU A 550 42.47 -13.18 12.17
C LEU A 550 43.85 -12.59 12.51
N ASN A 551 44.02 -11.29 12.32
CA ASN A 551 45.26 -10.61 12.72
C ASN A 551 45.53 -10.73 14.22
N ARG A 552 44.49 -10.55 15.08
CA ARG A 552 44.61 -10.74 16.53
C ARG A 552 44.95 -12.18 16.90
N VAL A 553 44.36 -13.16 16.24
CA VAL A 553 44.66 -14.58 16.46
C VAL A 553 46.06 -14.90 15.94
N TYR A 554 46.45 -14.38 14.75
CA TYR A 554 47.77 -14.52 14.17
C TYR A 554 48.85 -14.03 15.12
N ASP A 555 48.69 -12.83 15.71
CA ASP A 555 49.63 -12.28 16.68
C ASP A 555 49.77 -13.14 17.96
N SER A 556 48.73 -13.93 18.27
CA SER A 556 48.72 -14.85 19.43
C SER A 556 49.31 -16.23 19.15
N ILE A 557 49.49 -16.60 17.87
CA ILE A 557 49.97 -17.92 17.45
C ILE A 557 51.42 -17.83 16.98
N ASN A 558 52.32 -18.51 17.67
CA ASN A 558 53.72 -18.58 17.25
C ASN A 558 53.93 -19.65 16.15
N LEU A 559 53.48 -19.35 14.92
CA LEU A 559 53.69 -20.23 13.77
C LEU A 559 55.17 -20.39 13.38
N ALA A 560 56.03 -19.47 13.81
CA ALA A 560 57.48 -19.58 13.52
C ALA A 560 58.12 -20.83 14.13
N SER A 561 57.58 -21.33 15.24
CA SER A 561 58.05 -22.54 15.94
C SER A 561 57.36 -23.84 15.51
N TRP A 562 56.27 -23.75 14.70
CA TRP A 562 55.52 -24.92 14.23
C TRP A 562 56.24 -25.56 13.02
N ASN A 563 56.34 -26.87 12.99
CA ASN A 563 56.90 -27.58 11.85
C ASN A 563 55.87 -28.54 11.23
N PRO A 564 55.92 -28.81 9.91
CA PRO A 564 55.07 -29.82 9.29
C PRO A 564 55.15 -31.15 10.04
N GLY A 565 54.01 -31.61 10.56
CA GLY A 565 53.90 -32.80 11.39
C GLY A 565 53.74 -32.56 12.89
N ASP A 566 53.89 -31.32 13.37
CA ASP A 566 53.55 -30.93 14.71
C ASP A 566 51.99 -30.83 14.85
N PRO A 567 51.46 -31.00 16.07
CA PRO A 567 50.02 -30.78 16.28
C PRO A 567 49.60 -29.36 15.86
N ILE A 568 48.54 -29.28 15.07
CA ILE A 568 48.01 -27.98 14.62
C ILE A 568 47.57 -27.20 15.87
N PRO A 569 47.96 -25.92 16.01
CA PRO A 569 47.48 -25.07 17.09
C PRO A 569 45.96 -25.07 17.22
N SER A 570 45.46 -25.12 18.45
CA SER A 570 44.04 -25.30 18.72
C SER A 570 43.11 -24.22 18.11
N GLN A 571 43.68 -23.09 17.74
CA GLN A 571 43.00 -21.97 17.08
C GLN A 571 42.90 -22.13 15.58
N LEU A 572 43.69 -23.03 15.00
CA LEU A 572 43.73 -23.27 13.56
C LEU A 572 42.98 -24.55 13.19
N TYR A 573 42.45 -24.56 11.98
CA TYR A 573 41.86 -25.72 11.34
C TYR A 573 42.96 -26.52 10.60
N ASP A 574 43.85 -25.80 9.91
CA ASP A 574 44.95 -26.35 9.17
C ASP A 574 46.12 -25.36 9.10
N VAL A 575 47.25 -25.78 8.62
CA VAL A 575 48.39 -24.93 8.25
C VAL A 575 48.92 -25.38 6.89
N PHE A 576 48.66 -24.56 5.90
CA PHE A 576 49.22 -24.80 4.56
C PHE A 576 50.67 -24.30 4.52
N VAL A 577 51.57 -25.11 3.94
CA VAL A 577 52.98 -24.73 3.76
C VAL A 577 53.24 -24.67 2.26
N THR A 578 53.57 -23.49 1.75
CA THR A 578 53.93 -23.31 0.35
C THR A 578 55.28 -23.98 0.01
N ASP A 579 55.57 -24.16 -1.28
CA ASP A 579 56.85 -24.75 -1.73
C ASP A 579 58.06 -23.95 -1.23
N ASP A 580 57.92 -22.66 -0.95
CA ASP A 580 58.93 -21.76 -0.42
C ASP A 580 59.03 -21.79 1.10
N GLY A 581 58.24 -22.64 1.75
CA GLY A 581 58.23 -22.80 3.20
C GLY A 581 57.45 -21.73 3.97
N VAL A 582 56.65 -20.91 3.29
CA VAL A 582 55.74 -19.96 3.94
C VAL A 582 54.59 -20.72 4.57
N LYS A 583 54.28 -20.42 5.83
CA LYS A 583 53.22 -21.05 6.59
C LYS A 583 51.98 -20.17 6.58
N ILE A 584 50.92 -20.65 5.94
CA ILE A 584 49.64 -19.96 5.82
C ILE A 584 48.68 -20.62 6.81
N PRO A 585 48.20 -19.89 7.83
CA PRO A 585 47.25 -20.43 8.80
C PRO A 585 45.83 -20.46 8.21
N ILE A 586 45.18 -21.63 8.30
CA ILE A 586 43.78 -21.79 7.97
C ILE A 586 43.01 -21.83 9.32
N TYR A 587 42.21 -20.82 9.55
CA TYR A 587 41.53 -20.60 10.82
C TYR A 587 40.23 -21.42 10.91
N LYS A 588 39.82 -21.70 12.17
CA LYS A 588 38.54 -22.38 12.43
C LYS A 588 37.38 -21.50 11.97
N PRO A 589 36.43 -22.15 11.35
CA PRO A 589 35.21 -21.47 10.91
C PRO A 589 34.46 -20.71 12.01
N GLU A 590 34.51 -21.21 13.25
CA GLU A 590 33.84 -20.53 14.38
C GLU A 590 34.44 -19.16 14.71
N ASP A 591 35.73 -18.97 14.39
CA ASP A 591 36.39 -17.69 14.62
C ASP A 591 35.96 -16.66 13.58
N TYR A 592 35.71 -17.07 12.34
CA TYR A 592 35.13 -16.22 11.30
C TYR A 592 33.69 -15.79 11.67
N PHE A 593 32.89 -16.74 12.13
CA PHE A 593 31.52 -16.50 12.53
C PHE A 593 31.45 -15.52 13.71
N ARG A 594 32.31 -15.71 14.71
CA ARG A 594 32.42 -14.79 15.84
C ARG A 594 32.83 -13.40 15.42
N ALA A 595 33.81 -13.27 14.53
CA ALA A 595 34.24 -12.00 14.00
C ALA A 595 33.13 -11.28 13.23
N ALA A 596 32.32 -12.01 12.46
CA ALA A 596 31.16 -11.47 11.77
C ALA A 596 30.04 -11.02 12.74
N GLN A 597 29.82 -11.79 13.80
CA GLN A 597 28.87 -11.39 14.85
C GLN A 597 29.31 -10.13 15.60
N GLU A 598 30.60 -10.01 15.90
CA GLU A 598 31.17 -8.81 16.55
C GLU A 598 31.14 -7.58 15.63
N ALA A 599 31.03 -7.81 14.34
CA ALA A 599 31.07 -6.77 13.31
C ALA A 599 29.73 -6.11 13.01
N SER A 600 28.63 -6.68 13.49
CA SER A 600 27.27 -6.36 13.02
C SER A 600 26.75 -4.96 13.40
N GLY A 601 27.60 -3.96 13.42
CA GLY A 601 27.24 -2.55 13.64
C GLY A 601 26.12 -2.01 12.73
N LYS A 602 25.68 -2.76 11.72
CA LYS A 602 24.56 -2.38 10.81
C LYS A 602 23.35 -3.29 10.92
N ARG A 603 23.20 -4.00 12.04
CA ARG A 603 22.01 -4.79 12.33
C ARG A 603 20.93 -3.93 12.96
N ASP A 604 19.73 -3.95 12.40
CA ASP A 604 18.53 -3.36 13.01
C ASP A 604 17.54 -4.46 13.35
N GLY A 605 17.29 -4.70 14.63
CA GLY A 605 16.40 -5.75 15.08
C GLY A 605 15.83 -5.46 16.47
N TYR A 606 14.50 -5.66 16.60
CA TYR A 606 13.82 -5.50 17.87
C TYR A 606 12.57 -6.37 17.97
N GLN A 607 12.14 -6.62 19.19
CA GLN A 607 10.85 -7.23 19.51
C GLN A 607 10.08 -6.31 20.44
N ALA A 608 8.84 -5.96 20.05
CA ALA A 608 7.98 -5.05 20.81
C ALA A 608 6.51 -5.49 20.76
N GLU A 609 5.79 -5.26 21.85
CA GLU A 609 4.39 -5.62 22.01
C GLU A 609 3.52 -4.42 22.43
N PRO A 610 3.41 -3.34 21.62
CA PRO A 610 2.61 -2.19 21.99
C PRO A 610 1.11 -2.44 21.87
N TRP A 611 0.35 -1.67 22.66
CA TRP A 611 -1.11 -1.68 22.65
C TRP A 611 -1.66 -0.33 22.24
N GLN A 612 -2.73 -0.37 21.44
CA GLN A 612 -3.54 0.79 21.10
C GLN A 612 -4.96 0.53 21.57
N MET A 613 -5.59 1.54 22.15
CA MET A 613 -7.00 1.50 22.53
C MET A 613 -7.65 2.77 22.04
N ALA A 614 -8.88 2.69 21.58
CA ALA A 614 -9.64 3.84 21.15
C ALA A 614 -11.09 3.72 21.62
N TRP A 615 -11.62 4.84 22.04
CA TRP A 615 -13.06 5.00 22.31
C TRP A 615 -13.58 6.23 21.59
N TYR A 616 -14.71 6.10 20.92
CA TYR A 616 -15.34 7.23 20.27
C TYR A 616 -16.82 7.36 20.64
N LEU A 617 -17.31 8.60 20.59
CA LEU A 617 -18.71 8.97 20.72
C LEU A 617 -19.04 9.95 19.60
N GLN A 618 -20.14 9.71 18.89
CA GLN A 618 -20.58 10.51 17.76
C GLN A 618 -22.10 10.61 17.75
N ASP A 619 -22.62 11.79 17.42
CA ASP A 619 -24.04 12.03 17.14
C ASP A 619 -24.21 12.63 15.75
N LYS A 620 -25.00 11.96 14.91
CA LYS A 620 -25.47 12.49 13.65
C LYS A 620 -26.86 13.05 13.87
N MET A 621 -26.95 14.36 13.78
CA MET A 621 -28.18 15.12 13.98
C MET A 621 -28.76 15.55 12.63
N GLU A 622 -30.00 15.16 12.33
CA GLU A 622 -30.68 15.47 11.09
C GLU A 622 -31.90 16.35 11.34
N TRP A 623 -31.89 17.58 10.85
CA TRP A 623 -33.02 18.51 10.84
C TRP A 623 -33.51 18.80 9.42
N GLU A 624 -34.66 19.42 9.22
CA GLU A 624 -35.20 19.72 7.88
C GLU A 624 -34.35 20.69 7.04
N GLY A 625 -33.28 21.09 7.34
CA GLY A 625 -32.40 21.99 6.55
C GLY A 625 -30.93 21.85 6.85
N MET A 626 -30.57 20.92 7.71
CA MET A 626 -29.18 20.80 8.12
C MET A 626 -28.91 19.43 8.72
N ILE A 627 -27.73 18.87 8.41
CA ILE A 627 -27.22 17.66 9.01
C ILE A 627 -25.89 17.99 9.69
N VAL A 628 -25.79 17.67 10.97
CA VAL A 628 -24.57 17.88 11.76
C VAL A 628 -24.07 16.54 12.26
N ASN A 629 -22.80 16.29 12.05
CA ASN A 629 -22.09 15.13 12.59
C ASN A 629 -21.02 15.63 13.57
N ALA A 630 -21.27 15.45 14.86
CA ALA A 630 -20.35 15.85 15.91
C ALA A 630 -19.78 14.61 16.61
N GLY A 631 -18.47 14.54 16.76
CA GLY A 631 -17.82 13.38 17.36
C GLY A 631 -16.60 13.72 18.19
N LEU A 632 -16.34 12.87 19.15
CA LEU A 632 -15.13 12.88 19.97
C LEU A 632 -14.50 11.50 19.91
N ARG A 633 -13.21 11.44 19.70
CA ARG A 633 -12.45 10.22 19.79
C ARG A 633 -11.34 10.37 20.79
N PHE A 634 -11.16 9.36 21.64
CA PHE A 634 -10.08 9.22 22.62
C PHE A 634 -9.22 8.05 22.17
N ASP A 635 -7.96 8.31 21.90
CA ASP A 635 -6.98 7.29 21.60
C ASP A 635 -6.01 7.17 22.76
N PHE A 636 -5.70 5.95 23.16
CA PHE A 636 -4.77 5.61 24.21
C PHE A 636 -3.69 4.70 23.65
N TRP A 637 -2.48 5.02 23.97
CA TRP A 637 -1.33 4.28 23.50
C TRP A 637 -0.48 3.80 24.66
N TYR A 638 -0.14 2.52 24.68
CA TYR A 638 0.71 1.91 25.68
C TYR A 638 1.82 1.12 24.99
N LEU A 639 3.06 1.63 25.09
CA LEU A 639 4.23 1.01 24.47
C LEU A 639 4.70 -0.29 25.12
N GLY A 640 4.24 -0.59 26.33
CA GLY A 640 4.73 -1.67 27.16
C GLY A 640 5.59 -1.14 28.31
N SER A 641 6.19 -2.02 29.08
CA SER A 641 7.16 -1.67 30.10
C SER A 641 8.59 -1.72 29.60
N GLN A 642 8.83 -2.48 28.58
CA GLN A 642 10.12 -2.75 27.97
C GLN A 642 9.97 -3.29 26.55
N TYR A 643 11.02 -3.19 25.78
CA TYR A 643 11.16 -3.90 24.48
C TYR A 643 12.52 -4.58 24.41
N LYS A 644 12.70 -5.43 23.42
CA LYS A 644 13.95 -6.15 23.23
C LYS A 644 14.64 -5.65 21.98
N VAL A 645 15.93 -5.38 22.11
CA VAL A 645 16.81 -4.94 21.05
C VAL A 645 17.78 -6.06 20.72
N LEU A 646 17.95 -6.35 19.45
CA LEU A 646 18.87 -7.35 18.97
C LEU A 646 20.30 -6.81 19.04
N GLN A 647 21.14 -7.51 19.78
CA GLN A 647 22.57 -7.18 19.92
C GLN A 647 23.38 -7.81 18.79
N ASP A 648 24.60 -7.33 18.63
CA ASP A 648 25.54 -7.80 17.62
C ASP A 648 25.87 -9.29 17.72
N ASN A 649 25.86 -9.83 18.91
CA ASN A 649 26.08 -11.27 19.17
C ASN A 649 24.84 -12.16 18.90
N GLY A 650 23.75 -11.60 18.35
CA GLY A 650 22.51 -12.32 18.09
C GLY A 650 21.60 -12.51 19.30
N SER A 651 22.02 -12.07 20.51
CA SER A 651 21.17 -12.08 21.69
C SER A 651 20.28 -10.85 21.77
N PHE A 652 19.19 -10.94 22.55
CA PHE A 652 18.33 -9.80 22.80
C PHE A 652 18.67 -9.14 24.14
N ARG A 653 18.90 -7.82 24.11
CA ARG A 653 18.97 -6.98 25.31
C ARG A 653 17.62 -6.35 25.58
N THR A 654 17.18 -6.38 26.85
CA THR A 654 15.96 -5.67 27.26
C THR A 654 16.25 -4.21 27.52
N VAL A 655 15.41 -3.33 26.99
CA VAL A 655 15.42 -1.89 27.21
C VAL A 655 14.13 -1.50 27.92
N ASP A 656 14.27 -0.83 29.06
CA ASP A 656 13.14 -0.34 29.86
C ASP A 656 12.69 1.03 29.38
N PHE A 657 11.38 1.25 29.33
CA PHE A 657 10.81 2.59 29.10
C PHE A 657 10.71 3.38 30.39
N ASP A 658 10.95 4.68 30.30
CA ASP A 658 10.61 5.60 31.38
C ASP A 658 9.11 5.61 31.67
N SER A 659 8.72 5.82 32.90
CA SER A 659 7.31 5.76 33.31
C SER A 659 6.43 6.77 32.59
N ASN A 660 7.00 7.89 32.12
CA ASN A 660 6.27 8.94 31.41
C ASN A 660 6.09 8.65 29.93
N GLU A 661 6.89 7.79 29.36
CA GLU A 661 6.85 7.43 27.93
C GLU A 661 5.88 6.29 27.62
N ARG A 662 5.52 5.50 28.63
CA ARG A 662 4.75 4.27 28.49
C ARG A 662 3.32 4.46 28.01
N PHE A 663 2.72 5.61 28.32
CA PHE A 663 1.30 5.84 28.10
C PHE A 663 1.03 7.25 27.59
N GLN A 664 0.34 7.32 26.47
CA GLN A 664 -0.14 8.57 25.90
C GLN A 664 -1.65 8.53 25.70
N ALA A 665 -2.32 9.65 25.86
CA ALA A 665 -3.76 9.82 25.67
C ALA A 665 -4.01 11.04 24.80
N MET A 666 -4.84 10.87 23.78
CA MET A 666 -5.13 11.88 22.77
C MET A 666 -6.63 12.07 22.63
N LEU A 667 -7.04 13.31 22.38
CA LEU A 667 -8.41 13.67 22.11
C LEU A 667 -8.53 14.25 20.69
N SER A 668 -9.45 13.73 19.90
CA SER A 668 -9.73 14.14 18.52
C SER A 668 -11.17 14.60 18.35
N PRO A 669 -11.49 15.91 18.56
CA PRO A 669 -12.81 16.45 18.23
C PRO A 669 -13.01 16.59 16.72
N ARG A 670 -14.22 16.28 16.26
CA ARG A 670 -14.61 16.34 14.85
C ARG A 670 -16.00 16.92 14.71
N LEU A 671 -16.17 17.78 13.71
CA LEU A 671 -17.43 18.42 13.41
C LEU A 671 -17.62 18.49 11.89
N GLY A 672 -18.71 17.96 11.40
CA GLY A 672 -19.12 18.11 10.01
C GLY A 672 -20.53 18.67 9.95
N VAL A 673 -20.77 19.56 9.02
CA VAL A 673 -22.09 20.16 8.77
C VAL A 673 -22.39 20.05 7.27
N SER A 674 -23.58 19.57 6.93
CA SER A 674 -24.13 19.56 5.59
C SER A 674 -25.43 20.33 5.59
N HIS A 675 -25.53 21.33 4.73
CA HIS A 675 -26.72 22.19 4.60
C HIS A 675 -27.27 22.13 3.18
N PRO A 676 -28.28 21.33 2.91
CA PRO A 676 -29.04 21.37 1.66
C PRO A 676 -29.72 22.72 1.50
N ILE A 677 -29.18 23.60 0.63
CA ILE A 677 -29.73 24.91 0.33
C ILE A 677 -30.96 24.77 -0.55
N THR A 678 -30.89 23.86 -1.52
CA THR A 678 -32.00 23.46 -2.39
C THR A 678 -31.99 21.94 -2.56
N GLU A 679 -32.94 21.39 -3.33
CA GLU A 679 -32.88 19.95 -3.69
C GLU A 679 -31.65 19.57 -4.52
N ARG A 680 -31.01 20.57 -5.16
CA ARG A 680 -29.88 20.40 -6.06
C ARG A 680 -28.56 20.96 -5.53
N ASP A 681 -28.57 21.66 -4.39
CA ASP A 681 -27.41 22.34 -3.82
C ASP A 681 -27.17 21.94 -2.39
N VAL A 682 -25.99 21.50 -2.08
CA VAL A 682 -25.56 21.17 -0.71
C VAL A 682 -24.25 21.87 -0.39
N LEU A 683 -24.27 22.71 0.65
CA LEU A 683 -23.08 23.33 1.23
C LEU A 683 -22.58 22.48 2.38
N ARG A 684 -21.29 22.26 2.45
CA ARG A 684 -20.64 21.47 3.49
C ARG A 684 -19.54 22.27 4.18
N PHE A 685 -19.39 21.99 5.46
CA PHE A 685 -18.29 22.49 6.28
C PHE A 685 -17.78 21.35 7.15
N ALA A 686 -16.45 21.18 7.26
CA ALA A 686 -15.87 20.21 8.18
C ALA A 686 -14.67 20.81 8.93
N TYR A 687 -14.60 20.47 10.21
CA TYR A 687 -13.47 20.70 11.09
C TYR A 687 -13.04 19.37 11.70
N ASN A 688 -11.77 19.03 11.56
CA ASN A 688 -11.21 17.81 12.13
C ASN A 688 -9.90 18.09 12.83
N TYR A 689 -9.79 17.63 14.06
CA TYR A 689 -8.54 17.49 14.78
C TYR A 689 -8.22 16.00 14.84
N GLN A 690 -7.11 15.60 14.26
CA GLN A 690 -6.75 14.19 14.05
C GLN A 690 -5.40 13.91 14.65
N ASN A 691 -5.26 12.74 15.26
CA ASN A 691 -4.00 12.23 15.75
C ASN A 691 -3.63 10.96 15.00
N GLN A 692 -2.35 10.81 14.71
CA GLN A 692 -1.76 9.57 14.23
C GLN A 692 -0.55 9.24 15.08
N LEU A 693 -0.43 7.98 15.46
CA LEU A 693 0.74 7.50 16.17
C LEU A 693 1.96 7.51 15.25
N PRO A 694 3.15 7.88 15.74
CA PRO A 694 4.37 7.68 14.98
C PRO A 694 4.53 6.22 14.59
N GLN A 695 5.09 5.97 13.43
CA GLN A 695 5.38 4.61 12.98
C GLN A 695 6.30 3.90 13.97
N MET A 696 6.02 2.64 14.23
CA MET A 696 6.74 1.86 15.24
C MET A 696 8.23 1.73 14.93
N GLN A 697 8.62 1.82 13.65
CA GLN A 697 10.02 1.83 13.25
C GLN A 697 10.81 3.02 13.81
N PHE A 698 10.19 4.17 14.05
CA PHE A 698 10.87 5.34 14.61
C PHE A 698 11.02 5.27 16.14
N ILE A 699 10.21 4.43 16.77
CA ILE A 699 10.19 4.27 18.22
C ILE A 699 11.16 3.19 18.66
N PHE A 700 11.17 2.05 17.97
CA PHE A 700 11.81 0.82 18.38
C PHE A 700 13.06 0.47 17.58
N THR A 701 13.80 1.42 17.00
CA THR A 701 15.04 1.03 16.31
C THR A 701 15.98 0.32 17.29
N SER A 702 16.82 -0.56 16.76
CA SER A 702 17.63 -1.46 17.57
C SER A 702 18.77 -0.79 18.31
N LYS A 703 19.23 0.40 17.87
CA LYS A 703 20.41 1.03 18.43
C LYS A 703 20.06 2.11 19.43
N THR A 704 20.87 2.19 20.47
CA THR A 704 20.79 3.24 21.48
C THR A 704 22.07 4.07 21.44
N PRO A 705 22.09 5.29 22.04
CA PRO A 705 23.32 6.07 22.15
C PRO A 705 24.48 5.34 22.80
N ALA A 706 24.19 4.33 23.65
CA ALA A 706 25.23 3.51 24.29
C ALA A 706 25.92 2.55 23.31
N ASP A 707 25.26 2.19 22.22
CA ASP A 707 25.76 1.26 21.21
C ASP A 707 26.58 1.97 20.12
N ALA A 708 26.62 3.32 20.12
CA ALA A 708 27.36 4.10 19.14
C ALA A 708 28.87 3.99 19.35
N ASN A 709 29.60 3.61 18.30
CA ASN A 709 31.05 3.53 18.26
C ASN A 709 31.64 4.65 17.38
N VAL A 710 32.92 4.95 17.56
CA VAL A 710 33.64 6.01 16.82
C VAL A 710 33.63 5.78 15.30
N SER A 711 33.50 4.53 14.86
CA SER A 711 33.45 4.16 13.44
C SER A 711 32.05 4.29 12.80
N ASP A 712 31.01 4.45 13.62
CA ASP A 712 29.62 4.43 13.14
C ASP A 712 29.08 5.86 13.00
N THR A 713 29.46 6.55 11.94
CA THR A 713 29.08 7.97 11.70
C THR A 713 27.60 8.19 11.32
N ALA A 714 26.80 7.13 11.17
CA ALA A 714 25.42 7.23 10.65
C ALA A 714 24.39 6.38 11.42
N ILE A 715 24.60 6.14 12.72
CA ILE A 715 23.60 5.42 13.52
C ILE A 715 22.37 6.30 13.72
N THR A 716 21.20 5.76 13.41
CA THR A 716 19.92 6.35 13.78
C THR A 716 19.34 5.58 14.96
N VAL A 717 18.99 6.28 16.04
CA VAL A 717 18.43 5.68 17.26
C VAL A 717 16.95 5.99 17.37
N GLY A 718 16.18 5.02 17.87
CA GLY A 718 14.76 5.18 18.12
C GLY A 718 14.48 6.15 19.28
N ASN A 719 13.27 6.64 19.32
CA ASN A 719 12.82 7.54 20.37
C ASN A 719 11.45 7.13 20.90
N THR A 720 11.43 6.59 22.11
CA THR A 720 10.21 6.15 22.79
C THR A 720 9.34 7.30 23.28
N SER A 721 9.88 8.53 23.32
CA SER A 721 9.17 9.76 23.73
C SER A 721 8.57 10.53 22.54
N LEU A 722 8.54 9.97 21.32
CA LEU A 722 7.90 10.61 20.19
C LEU A 722 6.44 10.92 20.47
N GLU A 723 6.05 12.16 20.17
CA GLU A 723 4.67 12.61 20.30
C GLU A 723 3.83 12.19 19.09
N PRO A 724 2.51 11.99 19.26
CA PRO A 724 1.60 11.78 18.14
C PRO A 724 1.66 12.93 17.14
N GLN A 725 1.61 12.57 15.87
CA GLN A 725 1.47 13.54 14.79
C GLN A 725 0.05 14.09 14.79
N ILE A 726 -0.10 15.38 14.56
CA ILE A 726 -1.39 16.09 14.64
C ILE A 726 -1.69 16.74 13.30
N THR A 727 -2.90 16.55 12.81
CA THR A 727 -3.43 17.29 11.64
C THR A 727 -4.72 18.01 12.02
N VAL A 728 -4.74 19.32 11.78
CA VAL A 728 -5.96 20.14 11.90
C VAL A 728 -6.43 20.52 10.52
N THR A 729 -7.64 20.08 10.16
CA THR A 729 -8.21 20.29 8.82
C THR A 729 -9.46 21.14 8.88
N TYR A 730 -9.54 22.11 7.97
CA TYR A 730 -10.73 22.92 7.68
C TYR A 730 -11.15 22.71 6.23
N GLU A 731 -12.43 22.48 6.00
CA GLU A 731 -12.98 22.27 4.67
C GLU A 731 -14.28 23.04 4.47
N VAL A 732 -14.45 23.56 3.25
CA VAL A 732 -15.70 24.10 2.74
C VAL A 732 -15.98 23.45 1.40
N GLY A 733 -17.13 22.83 1.22
CA GLY A 733 -17.49 22.14 -0.01
C GLY A 733 -18.87 22.56 -0.52
N LEU A 734 -19.05 22.52 -1.82
CA LEU A 734 -20.33 22.73 -2.51
C LEU A 734 -20.55 21.59 -3.50
N SER A 735 -21.69 20.90 -3.38
CA SER A 735 -22.20 20.01 -4.42
C SER A 735 -23.37 20.67 -5.11
N HIS A 736 -23.37 20.67 -6.43
CA HIS A 736 -24.44 21.24 -7.26
C HIS A 736 -24.81 20.28 -8.38
N GLN A 737 -26.06 19.94 -8.47
CA GLN A 737 -26.65 19.20 -9.58
C GLN A 737 -27.00 20.14 -10.72
N LEU A 738 -26.15 20.19 -11.75
CA LEU A 738 -26.32 21.05 -12.92
C LEU A 738 -27.54 20.63 -13.76
N SER A 739 -27.79 19.33 -13.87
CA SER A 739 -28.97 18.74 -14.51
C SER A 739 -29.21 17.34 -13.95
N ASP A 740 -30.17 16.61 -14.47
CA ASP A 740 -30.45 15.25 -14.00
C ASP A 740 -29.27 14.28 -14.26
N ASP A 741 -28.39 14.60 -15.21
CA ASP A 741 -27.24 13.77 -15.57
C ASP A 741 -25.90 14.29 -15.02
N TYR A 742 -25.81 15.56 -14.60
CA TYR A 742 -24.52 16.21 -14.30
C TYR A 742 -24.47 16.74 -12.88
N VAL A 743 -23.39 16.40 -12.18
CA VAL A 743 -23.09 16.90 -10.83
C VAL A 743 -21.68 17.48 -10.79
N ILE A 744 -21.54 18.62 -10.13
CA ILE A 744 -20.24 19.22 -9.81
C ILE A 744 -20.05 19.25 -8.30
N ASP A 745 -18.92 18.76 -7.85
CA ASP A 745 -18.42 18.86 -6.48
C ASP A 745 -17.19 19.76 -6.42
N MET A 746 -17.20 20.74 -5.54
CA MET A 746 -16.08 21.65 -5.31
C MET A 746 -15.74 21.66 -3.83
N THR A 747 -14.49 21.55 -3.47
CA THR A 747 -14.02 21.60 -2.08
C THR A 747 -12.76 22.42 -1.98
N ALA A 748 -12.74 23.41 -1.11
CA ALA A 748 -11.54 24.11 -0.68
C ALA A 748 -11.13 23.60 0.70
N TYR A 749 -9.84 23.37 0.91
CA TYR A 749 -9.33 22.86 2.17
C TYR A 749 -8.03 23.54 2.60
N TYR A 750 -7.81 23.50 3.92
CA TYR A 750 -6.59 23.93 4.58
C TYR A 750 -6.25 22.98 5.71
N LYS A 751 -5.02 22.46 5.71
CA LYS A 751 -4.47 21.55 6.74
C LYS A 751 -3.24 22.15 7.38
N ASN A 752 -3.14 22.07 8.70
CA ASN A 752 -1.91 22.28 9.46
C ASN A 752 -1.46 20.93 10.03
N LEU A 753 -0.20 20.67 9.88
CA LEU A 753 0.45 19.42 10.30
C LEU A 753 1.52 19.77 11.34
N TYR A 754 1.50 19.08 12.47
CA TYR A 754 2.40 19.29 13.59
C TYR A 754 3.00 17.97 14.05
N ASN A 755 4.14 18.06 14.73
CA ASN A 755 4.84 16.91 15.30
C ASN A 755 5.24 15.87 14.22
N TYR A 756 5.61 16.32 13.03
CA TYR A 756 6.18 15.42 12.05
C TYR A 756 7.49 14.86 12.56
N VAL A 757 7.69 13.56 12.31
CA VAL A 757 8.92 12.88 12.70
C VAL A 757 10.04 13.30 11.77
N SER A 758 11.13 13.74 12.37
CA SER A 758 12.41 14.04 11.74
C SER A 758 13.56 13.50 12.59
N THR A 759 14.80 13.81 12.21
CA THR A 759 15.97 13.41 12.97
C THR A 759 16.81 14.63 13.35
N VAL A 760 17.41 14.57 14.52
CA VAL A 760 18.42 15.54 14.99
C VAL A 760 19.73 14.82 15.24
N LYS A 761 20.84 15.50 14.93
CA LYS A 761 22.19 14.99 15.20
C LYS A 761 22.57 15.31 16.63
N GLU A 762 22.83 14.30 17.42
CA GLU A 762 23.27 14.43 18.81
C GLU A 762 24.72 13.97 18.94
N LYS A 763 25.41 14.45 19.98
CA LYS A 763 26.77 14.03 20.35
C LYS A 763 26.74 13.16 21.59
N LYS A 764 27.62 12.17 21.66
CA LYS A 764 27.76 11.32 22.84
C LYS A 764 28.35 12.13 24.00
N PRO A 765 27.68 12.21 25.14
CA PRO A 765 28.19 12.91 26.30
C PRO A 765 29.58 12.39 26.75
N GLY A 766 30.59 13.25 26.77
CA GLY A 766 31.97 12.88 27.09
C GLY A 766 32.83 12.35 25.95
N GLU A 767 32.25 12.11 24.80
CA GLU A 767 32.93 11.62 23.57
C GLU A 767 32.42 12.40 22.37
N GLU A 768 32.80 13.66 22.23
CA GLU A 768 32.27 14.63 21.26
C GLU A 768 32.48 14.21 19.78
N GLN A 769 33.38 13.24 19.53
CA GLN A 769 33.61 12.69 18.19
C GLN A 769 32.55 11.68 17.77
N ILE A 770 31.80 11.12 18.72
CA ILE A 770 30.74 10.15 18.42
C ILE A 770 29.42 10.89 18.27
N THR A 771 28.82 10.78 17.12
CA THR A 771 27.53 11.39 16.77
C THR A 771 26.55 10.34 16.29
N TRP A 772 25.26 10.54 16.58
CA TRP A 772 24.15 9.74 16.06
C TRP A 772 23.00 10.65 15.67
N TYR A 773 22.05 10.09 14.93
CA TYR A 773 20.78 10.73 14.62
C TYR A 773 19.70 10.16 15.53
N LYS A 774 18.89 11.02 16.14
CA LYS A 774 17.76 10.62 16.98
C LYS A 774 16.46 11.13 16.36
N PHE A 775 15.43 10.27 16.32
CA PHE A 775 14.10 10.70 15.89
C PHE A 775 13.48 11.68 16.89
N ILE A 776 12.89 12.75 16.38
CA ILE A 776 12.19 13.79 17.14
C ILE A 776 10.86 14.14 16.47
N SER A 777 9.94 14.77 17.23
CA SER A 777 8.61 15.21 16.78
C SER A 777 8.53 16.72 16.71
N GLU A 778 9.35 17.37 15.88
CA GLU A 778 9.48 18.84 15.83
C GLU A 778 9.13 19.45 14.48
N ASP A 779 8.98 18.62 13.42
CA ASP A 779 8.69 19.13 12.10
C ASP A 779 7.23 19.53 11.96
N TYR A 780 6.98 20.45 11.04
CA TYR A 780 5.65 20.96 10.70
C TYR A 780 5.45 21.06 9.20
N GLY A 781 4.19 21.16 8.81
CA GLY A 781 3.83 21.36 7.42
C GLY A 781 2.45 21.97 7.28
N SER A 782 2.14 22.38 6.06
CA SER A 782 0.82 22.86 5.67
C SER A 782 0.44 22.32 4.30
N ALA A 783 -0.85 22.01 4.14
CA ALA A 783 -1.39 21.65 2.85
C ALA A 783 -2.68 22.41 2.59
N ARG A 784 -2.84 22.96 1.39
CA ARG A 784 -4.01 23.72 0.99
C ARG A 784 -4.33 23.49 -0.47
N GLY A 785 -5.60 23.60 -0.81
CA GLY A 785 -5.97 23.39 -2.21
C GLY A 785 -7.45 23.52 -2.48
N ILE A 786 -7.76 23.30 -3.74
CA ILE A 786 -9.12 23.26 -4.27
C ILE A 786 -9.25 21.99 -5.11
N ASP A 787 -10.24 21.19 -4.79
CA ASP A 787 -10.64 20.01 -5.55
C ASP A 787 -11.94 20.30 -6.29
N ILE A 788 -12.01 19.97 -7.57
CA ILE A 788 -13.19 20.11 -8.42
C ILE A 788 -13.42 18.76 -9.11
N GLN A 789 -14.61 18.21 -8.96
CA GLN A 789 -15.01 16.98 -9.65
C GLN A 789 -16.32 17.22 -10.40
N LEU A 790 -16.31 16.97 -11.68
CA LEU A 790 -17.47 17.03 -12.56
C LEU A 790 -17.78 15.62 -13.04
N GLU A 791 -19.01 15.19 -12.81
CA GLU A 791 -19.48 13.85 -13.17
C GLU A 791 -20.68 13.93 -14.08
N LYS A 792 -20.68 13.06 -15.08
CA LYS A 792 -21.84 12.69 -15.86
C LYS A 792 -22.19 11.22 -15.55
N VAL A 793 -23.38 10.95 -15.07
CA VAL A 793 -23.89 9.58 -14.93
C VAL A 793 -24.17 8.96 -16.29
N LEU A 794 -24.28 7.62 -16.33
CA LEU A 794 -24.55 6.92 -17.57
C LEU A 794 -25.92 7.35 -18.14
N SER A 795 -25.85 8.14 -19.17
CA SER A 795 -26.98 8.54 -19.97
C SER A 795 -26.54 8.72 -21.42
N ASN A 796 -27.41 8.41 -22.39
CA ASN A 796 -27.08 8.47 -23.80
C ASN A 796 -25.74 7.77 -24.14
N PHE A 797 -25.58 6.53 -23.65
CA PHE A 797 -24.41 5.65 -23.88
C PHE A 797 -23.09 6.15 -23.28
N THR A 798 -23.06 7.27 -22.54
CA THR A 798 -21.80 7.78 -22.00
C THR A 798 -21.90 8.12 -20.52
N ASN A 799 -20.85 7.79 -19.78
CA ASN A 799 -20.56 8.36 -18.46
C ASN A 799 -19.11 8.83 -18.40
N TRP A 800 -18.86 9.85 -17.60
CA TRP A 800 -17.51 10.35 -17.43
C TRP A 800 -17.34 11.12 -16.12
N THR A 801 -16.10 11.14 -15.66
CA THR A 801 -15.65 11.89 -14.49
C THR A 801 -14.43 12.71 -14.89
N ILE A 802 -14.41 13.97 -14.51
CA ILE A 802 -13.28 14.87 -14.60
C ILE A 802 -12.97 15.34 -13.18
N ALA A 803 -11.81 14.96 -12.67
CA ALA A 803 -11.35 15.31 -11.33
C ALA A 803 -10.08 16.20 -11.45
N TYR A 804 -10.16 17.44 -10.99
CA TYR A 804 -9.06 18.38 -10.99
C TYR A 804 -8.73 18.82 -9.58
N SER A 805 -7.45 18.85 -9.25
CA SER A 805 -6.93 19.33 -7.98
C SER A 805 -5.84 20.37 -8.21
N LEU A 806 -5.96 21.48 -7.51
CA LEU A 806 -4.92 22.50 -7.36
C LEU A 806 -4.47 22.48 -5.90
N ALA A 807 -3.23 22.07 -5.65
CA ALA A 807 -2.75 21.83 -4.30
C ALA A 807 -1.37 22.44 -4.05
N TRP A 808 -1.10 22.77 -2.79
CA TRP A 808 0.20 23.13 -2.24
C TRP A 808 0.46 22.29 -1.01
N ALA A 809 1.56 21.54 -1.00
CA ALA A 809 2.07 20.84 0.17
C ALA A 809 3.44 21.44 0.51
N GLN A 810 3.55 22.06 1.68
CA GLN A 810 4.74 22.74 2.12
C GLN A 810 5.11 22.30 3.54
N GLY A 811 6.38 22.32 3.87
CA GLY A 811 6.86 21.97 5.18
C GLY A 811 8.34 22.30 5.32
N ASN A 812 8.89 22.06 6.49
CA ASN A 812 10.31 22.28 6.75
C ASN A 812 11.16 21.04 6.49
N ASN A 813 10.53 19.87 6.24
CA ASN A 813 11.23 18.63 5.93
C ASN A 813 10.36 17.65 5.12
N SER A 814 10.89 17.09 4.03
CA SER A 814 10.25 16.02 3.25
C SER A 814 10.66 14.61 3.71
N SER A 815 11.85 14.46 4.31
CA SER A 815 12.40 13.18 4.74
C SER A 815 12.35 13.04 6.25
N THR A 816 12.23 11.80 6.74
CA THR A 816 12.40 11.51 8.17
C THR A 816 13.86 11.46 8.59
N VAL A 817 14.80 11.48 7.64
CA VAL A 817 16.24 11.47 7.90
C VAL A 817 16.87 12.71 7.31
N ILE A 818 17.42 13.57 8.17
CA ILE A 818 18.19 14.75 7.74
C ILE A 818 19.63 14.30 7.53
N GLN A 819 20.15 14.49 6.32
CA GLN A 819 21.54 14.15 6.01
C GLN A 819 22.55 15.26 6.35
N ASP A 820 22.10 16.49 6.62
CA ASP A 820 22.95 17.64 6.89
C ASP A 820 22.55 18.41 8.15
N GLU A 821 23.54 19.11 8.76
CA GLU A 821 23.40 19.86 10.03
C GLU A 821 22.50 21.11 9.97
N MET A 822 21.94 21.45 8.82
CA MET A 822 21.07 22.62 8.68
C MET A 822 19.60 22.23 8.81
N THR A 823 19.03 22.44 9.98
CA THR A 823 17.58 22.52 10.16
C THR A 823 17.05 23.65 9.27
N ASN A 824 16.33 23.29 8.25
CA ASN A 824 15.69 24.26 7.37
C ASN A 824 14.53 24.91 8.13
N LEU A 825 14.71 26.15 8.60
CA LEU A 825 13.66 26.90 9.31
C LEU A 825 12.60 27.46 8.34
N ARG A 826 12.75 27.26 7.03
CA ARG A 826 11.84 27.75 6.00
C ARG A 826 10.98 26.63 5.47
N GLU A 827 9.71 26.92 5.24
CA GLU A 827 8.85 26.03 4.46
C GLU A 827 9.29 25.98 3.00
N PHE A 828 9.36 24.77 2.44
CA PHE A 828 9.60 24.53 1.02
C PHE A 828 8.57 23.51 0.49
N PRO A 829 8.38 23.39 -0.84
CA PRO A 829 7.50 22.35 -1.38
C PRO A 829 7.99 20.97 -1.00
N LEU A 830 7.11 20.13 -0.47
CA LEU A 830 7.43 18.74 -0.11
C LEU A 830 7.60 17.87 -1.37
N ASP A 831 8.36 16.79 -1.32
CA ASP A 831 8.70 15.91 -2.45
C ASP A 831 7.48 15.41 -3.23
N TRP A 832 6.33 15.32 -2.56
CA TRP A 832 5.04 14.91 -3.12
C TRP A 832 4.13 16.11 -3.47
N ASP A 833 4.64 17.36 -3.50
CA ASP A 833 3.86 18.54 -3.88
C ASP A 833 3.59 18.55 -5.39
N VAL A 834 2.50 17.93 -5.80
CA VAL A 834 1.99 18.02 -7.17
C VAL A 834 0.98 19.15 -7.26
N ARG A 835 1.37 20.24 -7.94
CA ARG A 835 0.61 21.49 -7.99
C ARG A 835 -0.72 21.36 -8.73
N HIS A 836 -0.71 20.73 -9.87
CA HIS A 836 -1.86 20.49 -10.73
C HIS A 836 -2.00 19.01 -10.99
N ASN A 837 -3.18 18.45 -10.74
CA ASN A 837 -3.51 17.07 -11.03
C ASN A 837 -4.89 16.99 -11.67
N LEU A 838 -4.98 16.47 -12.89
CA LEU A 838 -6.20 16.26 -13.65
C LEU A 838 -6.32 14.77 -13.97
N ASN A 839 -7.35 14.14 -13.43
CA ASN A 839 -7.71 12.76 -13.74
C ASN A 839 -9.06 12.72 -14.42
N THR A 840 -9.16 11.96 -15.50
CA THR A 840 -10.40 11.79 -16.25
C THR A 840 -10.68 10.32 -16.50
N SER A 841 -11.95 9.96 -16.47
CA SER A 841 -12.42 8.67 -16.94
C SER A 841 -13.62 8.90 -17.85
N PHE A 842 -13.54 8.43 -19.07
CA PHE A 842 -14.61 8.51 -20.06
C PHE A 842 -15.00 7.11 -20.51
N THR A 843 -16.26 6.75 -20.36
CA THR A 843 -16.79 5.46 -20.82
C THR A 843 -17.88 5.68 -21.84
N PHE A 844 -17.76 5.01 -22.96
CA PHE A 844 -18.83 4.79 -23.94
C PHE A 844 -19.32 3.35 -23.77
N ARG A 845 -20.64 3.15 -23.59
CA ARG A 845 -21.22 1.83 -23.33
C ARG A 845 -22.54 1.67 -24.08
N ILE A 846 -22.65 0.57 -24.82
CA ILE A 846 -23.91 0.07 -25.42
C ILE A 846 -24.28 -1.15 -24.59
N GLY A 847 -25.42 -1.11 -23.92
CA GLY A 847 -25.90 -2.21 -23.09
C GLY A 847 -26.33 -3.43 -23.91
N LYS A 848 -26.59 -4.53 -23.21
CA LYS A 848 -27.06 -5.78 -23.83
C LYS A 848 -28.43 -5.57 -24.48
N GLY A 849 -28.52 -5.83 -25.78
CA GLY A 849 -29.76 -5.65 -26.55
C GLY A 849 -30.13 -4.20 -26.86
N GLU A 850 -29.24 -3.24 -26.55
CA GLU A 850 -29.40 -1.84 -26.95
C GLU A 850 -28.89 -1.62 -28.37
N GLU A 851 -29.57 -0.76 -29.12
CA GLU A 851 -29.17 -0.34 -30.45
C GLU A 851 -28.58 1.06 -30.44
N PHE A 852 -27.36 1.20 -30.97
CA PHE A 852 -26.73 2.50 -31.14
C PHE A 852 -26.80 2.96 -32.61
N PHE A 853 -27.51 4.08 -32.83
CA PHE A 853 -27.54 4.75 -34.10
C PHE A 853 -26.35 5.70 -34.24
N VAL A 854 -25.54 5.46 -35.27
CA VAL A 854 -24.39 6.35 -35.53
C VAL A 854 -24.93 7.75 -35.84
N PRO A 855 -24.54 8.79 -35.09
CA PRO A 855 -25.05 10.15 -35.29
C PRO A 855 -24.98 10.60 -36.75
N PHE A 856 -26.00 11.30 -37.18
CA PHE A 856 -26.17 11.82 -38.56
C PHE A 856 -26.28 10.75 -39.66
N THR A 857 -26.47 9.51 -39.29
CA THR A 857 -26.70 8.39 -40.26
C THR A 857 -27.88 7.53 -39.81
N ASN A 858 -28.41 6.71 -40.71
CA ASN A 858 -29.41 5.67 -40.40
C ASN A 858 -28.74 4.30 -40.12
N PHE A 859 -27.41 4.30 -39.87
CA PHE A 859 -26.68 3.08 -39.66
C PHE A 859 -26.72 2.70 -38.17
N ILE A 860 -27.22 1.50 -37.90
CA ILE A 860 -27.13 0.89 -36.57
C ILE A 860 -25.76 0.21 -36.46
N LEU A 861 -24.98 0.59 -35.44
CA LEU A 861 -23.74 -0.10 -35.15
C LEU A 861 -24.07 -1.51 -34.65
N PRO A 862 -23.64 -2.59 -35.32
CA PRO A 862 -23.99 -3.96 -34.93
C PRO A 862 -23.12 -4.41 -33.71
N MET A 863 -23.16 -3.65 -32.66
CA MET A 863 -22.39 -3.87 -31.43
C MET A 863 -23.28 -3.60 -30.21
N ASP A 864 -23.95 -4.64 -29.71
CA ASP A 864 -24.55 -4.65 -28.39
C ASP A 864 -23.53 -5.15 -27.35
N ASP A 865 -23.76 -4.90 -26.08
CA ASP A 865 -22.87 -5.31 -24.99
C ASP A 865 -21.39 -4.93 -25.27
N PHE A 866 -21.18 -3.66 -25.63
CA PHE A 866 -19.89 -3.08 -25.98
C PHE A 866 -19.54 -1.96 -25.01
N SER A 867 -18.29 -1.91 -24.54
CA SER A 867 -17.78 -0.79 -23.76
C SER A 867 -16.39 -0.35 -24.21
N ALA A 868 -16.13 0.94 -24.15
CA ALA A 868 -14.82 1.53 -24.34
C ALA A 868 -14.59 2.58 -23.25
N ASN A 869 -13.55 2.41 -22.45
CA ASN A 869 -13.17 3.34 -21.40
C ASN A 869 -11.77 3.90 -21.65
N LEU A 870 -11.65 5.22 -21.54
CA LEU A 870 -10.41 5.95 -21.57
C LEU A 870 -10.19 6.60 -20.20
N THR A 871 -9.13 6.23 -19.50
CA THR A 871 -8.64 6.98 -18.35
C THR A 871 -7.45 7.84 -18.77
N TRP A 872 -7.39 9.06 -18.28
CA TRP A 872 -6.32 9.98 -18.60
C TRP A 872 -5.92 10.78 -17.37
N SER A 873 -4.65 10.68 -16.99
CA SER A 873 -4.01 11.42 -15.91
C SER A 873 -3.00 12.40 -16.47
N PHE A 874 -3.09 13.65 -16.03
CA PHE A 874 -2.18 14.72 -16.41
C PHE A 874 -1.82 15.52 -15.15
N ALA A 875 -0.53 15.54 -14.78
CA ALA A 875 -0.10 16.16 -13.53
C ALA A 875 1.19 16.96 -13.70
N SER A 876 1.32 18.03 -12.93
CA SER A 876 2.58 18.76 -12.85
C SER A 876 3.66 17.88 -12.20
N GLY A 877 4.91 18.05 -12.63
CA GLY A 877 6.02 17.32 -12.02
C GLY A 877 6.18 17.61 -10.53
N SER A 878 6.63 16.61 -9.78
CA SER A 878 7.03 16.77 -8.38
C SER A 878 8.31 17.63 -8.29
N PRO A 879 8.55 18.31 -7.16
CA PRO A 879 9.73 19.12 -7.01
C PRO A 879 11.01 18.29 -6.88
N TYR A 880 12.14 18.93 -7.08
CA TYR A 880 13.47 18.38 -6.79
C TYR A 880 14.42 19.51 -6.37
N THR A 881 15.45 19.15 -5.61
CA THR A 881 16.51 20.07 -5.17
C THR A 881 17.60 20.12 -6.25
N PRO A 882 17.82 21.29 -6.91
CA PRO A 882 18.88 21.41 -7.91
C PRO A 882 20.25 21.46 -7.23
N GLN A 883 21.27 21.00 -7.94
CA GLN A 883 22.67 21.02 -7.52
C GLN A 883 23.46 22.04 -8.37
N ALA A 884 24.35 22.78 -7.75
CA ALA A 884 25.21 23.72 -8.48
C ALA A 884 26.24 23.00 -9.36
N GLU A 885 26.66 23.61 -10.47
CA GLU A 885 27.64 23.01 -11.39
C GLU A 885 29.02 22.74 -10.74
N ILE A 886 29.41 23.54 -9.76
CA ILE A 886 30.72 23.44 -9.11
C ILE A 886 30.52 23.35 -7.59
N GLY A 887 30.96 22.25 -7.01
CA GLY A 887 30.96 22.03 -5.57
C GLY A 887 29.71 21.34 -5.03
N THR A 888 29.71 21.09 -3.72
CA THR A 888 28.64 20.40 -3.00
C THR A 888 27.50 21.30 -2.53
N ASN A 889 27.45 22.55 -3.05
CA ASN A 889 26.40 23.50 -2.64
C ASN A 889 25.09 23.14 -3.32
N PHE A 890 24.14 22.66 -2.54
CA PHE A 890 22.76 22.55 -2.98
C PHE A 890 22.15 23.95 -3.02
N LEU A 891 21.33 24.22 -4.04
CA LEU A 891 20.46 25.36 -4.09
C LEU A 891 19.27 25.15 -3.13
N ASP A 892 18.32 26.10 -3.13
CA ASP A 892 17.14 25.99 -2.26
C ASP A 892 16.43 24.62 -2.44
N THR A 893 16.10 23.98 -1.33
CA THR A 893 15.44 22.67 -1.30
C THR A 893 14.15 22.70 -2.10
N ASN A 894 13.98 21.72 -3.00
CA ASN A 894 12.79 21.53 -3.81
C ASN A 894 12.34 22.76 -4.62
N SER A 895 13.30 23.58 -5.04
CA SER A 895 13.03 24.85 -5.75
C SER A 895 12.65 24.68 -7.21
N LEU A 896 13.01 23.56 -7.83
CA LEU A 896 12.65 23.25 -9.22
C LEU A 896 11.68 22.07 -9.31
N ARG A 897 11.07 21.88 -10.49
CA ARG A 897 10.10 20.81 -10.75
C ARG A 897 10.51 19.98 -11.95
N LYS A 898 10.21 18.67 -11.85
CA LYS A 898 10.30 17.75 -12.99
C LYS A 898 9.28 18.12 -14.06
N ASP A 899 9.42 17.51 -15.22
CA ASP A 899 8.46 17.67 -16.31
C ASP A 899 7.06 17.15 -15.94
N TRP A 900 6.04 17.65 -16.63
CA TRP A 900 4.67 17.19 -16.50
C TRP A 900 4.54 15.73 -16.89
N THR A 901 3.73 15.00 -16.14
CA THR A 901 3.39 13.61 -16.43
C THR A 901 2.05 13.54 -17.19
N ASN A 902 1.96 12.63 -18.13
CA ASN A 902 0.80 12.43 -18.99
C ASN A 902 0.66 10.94 -19.29
N GLN A 903 -0.42 10.31 -18.83
CA GLN A 903 -0.69 8.89 -19.07
C GLN A 903 -2.15 8.68 -19.41
N ALA A 904 -2.39 8.09 -20.58
CA ALA A 904 -3.72 7.68 -21.02
C ALA A 904 -3.76 6.17 -21.13
N ASN A 905 -4.80 5.54 -20.58
CA ASN A 905 -5.04 4.09 -20.67
C ASN A 905 -6.41 3.87 -21.30
N LEU A 906 -6.52 2.82 -22.14
CA LEU A 906 -7.73 2.48 -22.88
C LEU A 906 -8.09 1.02 -22.62
N ARG A 907 -9.35 0.78 -22.26
CA ARG A 907 -9.96 -0.55 -22.24
C ARG A 907 -11.10 -0.61 -23.23
N ILE A 908 -11.12 -1.63 -24.08
CA ILE A 908 -12.22 -1.93 -24.99
C ILE A 908 -12.71 -3.32 -24.66
N SER A 909 -14.01 -3.48 -24.44
CA SER A 909 -14.63 -4.77 -24.12
C SER A 909 -15.84 -5.04 -25.00
N LYS A 910 -16.01 -6.32 -25.39
CA LYS A 910 -17.16 -6.82 -26.12
C LYS A 910 -17.69 -8.06 -25.41
N GLY A 911 -18.92 -7.96 -24.92
CA GLY A 911 -19.66 -9.08 -24.35
C GLY A 911 -20.34 -9.93 -25.42
N ILE A 912 -20.46 -11.22 -25.13
CA ILE A 912 -21.14 -12.25 -25.93
C ILE A 912 -22.05 -13.03 -24.98
N THR A 913 -23.34 -12.95 -25.21
CA THR A 913 -24.31 -13.73 -24.43
C THR A 913 -24.32 -15.19 -24.87
N LEU A 914 -24.19 -16.08 -23.91
CA LEU A 914 -24.27 -17.51 -24.06
C LEU A 914 -25.60 -18.05 -23.50
N PRO A 915 -26.02 -19.29 -23.89
CA PRO A 915 -27.24 -19.91 -23.33
C PRO A 915 -27.17 -20.05 -21.78
N LYS A 916 -28.31 -20.09 -21.12
CA LYS A 916 -28.46 -20.27 -19.64
C LYS A 916 -27.87 -19.13 -18.81
N ASP A 917 -28.04 -17.88 -19.23
CA ASP A 917 -27.59 -16.67 -18.56
C ASP A 917 -26.05 -16.56 -18.37
N MET A 918 -25.29 -17.40 -19.05
CA MET A 918 -23.84 -17.29 -19.13
C MET A 918 -23.43 -16.14 -20.07
N SER A 919 -22.31 -15.55 -19.80
CA SER A 919 -21.72 -14.52 -20.67
C SER A 919 -20.20 -14.70 -20.78
N MET A 920 -19.68 -14.35 -21.94
CA MET A 920 -18.26 -14.28 -22.20
C MET A 920 -17.94 -12.86 -22.67
N SER A 921 -16.83 -12.28 -22.22
CA SER A 921 -16.36 -11.01 -22.75
C SER A 921 -14.90 -11.11 -23.18
N VAL A 922 -14.59 -10.48 -24.29
CA VAL A 922 -13.22 -10.28 -24.79
C VAL A 922 -12.88 -8.81 -24.58
N PHE A 923 -11.73 -8.53 -24.01
CA PHE A 923 -11.31 -7.16 -23.78
C PHE A 923 -9.83 -6.93 -24.14
N LEU A 924 -9.54 -5.72 -24.53
CA LEU A 924 -8.22 -5.21 -24.85
C LEU A 924 -7.88 -4.08 -23.88
N ASP A 925 -6.78 -4.20 -23.17
CA ASP A 925 -6.23 -3.16 -22.32
C ASP A 925 -4.97 -2.57 -22.94
N VAL A 926 -4.90 -1.26 -23.00
CA VAL A 926 -3.75 -0.52 -23.48
C VAL A 926 -3.32 0.47 -22.40
N GLU A 927 -2.20 0.21 -21.75
CA GLU A 927 -1.55 1.12 -20.82
C GLU A 927 -0.63 2.08 -21.60
N ASN A 928 -0.60 3.34 -21.19
CA ASN A 928 0.19 4.40 -21.84
C ASN A 928 -0.06 4.43 -23.37
N LEU A 929 -1.31 4.68 -23.75
CA LEU A 929 -1.81 4.63 -25.13
C LEU A 929 -0.95 5.42 -26.11
N PHE A 930 -0.46 6.61 -25.69
CA PHE A 930 0.33 7.50 -26.52
C PHE A 930 1.84 7.26 -26.44
N LYS A 931 2.28 6.26 -25.64
CA LYS A 931 3.70 5.99 -25.38
C LYS A 931 4.44 7.23 -24.90
N THR A 932 3.78 7.99 -24.03
CA THR A 932 4.34 9.20 -23.43
C THR A 932 5.53 8.86 -22.55
N LYS A 933 6.56 9.68 -22.61
CA LYS A 933 7.74 9.55 -21.75
C LYS A 933 7.50 10.35 -20.47
N ASN A 934 7.16 9.68 -19.40
CA ASN A 934 6.94 10.30 -18.10
C ASN A 934 8.23 10.27 -17.28
N VAL A 935 8.70 11.44 -16.86
CA VAL A 935 9.92 11.59 -16.06
C VAL A 935 9.61 11.22 -14.61
N LEU A 936 10.30 10.21 -14.10
CA LEU A 936 10.20 9.75 -12.70
C LEU A 936 11.28 10.40 -11.82
N THR A 937 12.50 10.47 -12.35
CA THR A 937 13.67 11.00 -11.65
C THR A 937 14.49 11.85 -12.61
N VAL A 938 15.18 12.84 -12.07
CA VAL A 938 16.09 13.72 -12.83
C VAL A 938 17.44 13.77 -12.14
N TYR A 939 18.49 14.06 -12.91
CA TYR A 939 19.79 14.40 -12.33
C TYR A 939 19.72 15.81 -11.76
N PRO A 940 20.03 16.01 -10.47
CA PRO A 940 19.83 17.30 -9.79
C PRO A 940 20.58 18.46 -10.43
N ARG A 941 21.73 18.20 -11.07
CA ARG A 941 22.55 19.22 -11.73
C ARG A 941 21.91 19.79 -13.01
N THR A 942 21.29 18.94 -13.81
CA THR A 942 20.75 19.34 -15.12
C THR A 942 19.23 19.48 -15.13
N GLY A 943 18.53 18.83 -14.19
CA GLY A 943 17.09 18.69 -14.25
C GLY A 943 16.60 17.75 -15.35
N SER A 944 17.51 17.11 -16.09
CA SER A 944 17.22 16.18 -17.18
C SER A 944 17.19 14.74 -16.67
N PRO A 945 16.33 13.87 -17.19
CA PRO A 945 16.43 12.42 -16.91
C PRO A 945 17.50 11.71 -17.77
N TYR A 946 18.12 12.41 -18.72
CA TYR A 946 19.05 11.84 -19.71
C TYR A 946 20.47 12.35 -19.58
N GLU A 947 20.66 13.54 -19.00
CA GLU A 947 21.94 14.22 -18.93
C GLU A 947 22.35 14.39 -17.47
N THR A 948 23.50 13.85 -17.11
CA THR A 948 24.03 13.90 -15.73
C THR A 948 24.57 15.28 -15.38
N GLY A 949 25.04 16.04 -16.38
CA GLY A 949 25.75 17.30 -16.21
C GLY A 949 27.20 17.12 -15.77
N ASP A 950 27.69 15.90 -15.69
CA ASP A 950 29.11 15.63 -15.42
C ASP A 950 29.90 15.84 -16.70
N ASP A 951 30.86 16.74 -16.67
CA ASP A 951 31.84 16.85 -17.75
C ASP A 951 32.85 15.71 -17.61
N ILE A 952 32.60 14.65 -18.35
CA ILE A 952 33.38 13.43 -18.32
C ILE A 952 34.81 13.69 -18.80
N SER A 953 35.04 14.83 -19.50
CA SER A 953 36.34 15.26 -19.96
C SER A 953 37.16 16.02 -18.91
N ASP A 954 36.52 16.38 -17.76
CA ASP A 954 37.18 17.23 -16.75
C ASP A 954 38.04 16.40 -15.80
N SER A 955 39.27 16.81 -15.62
CA SER A 955 40.24 16.27 -14.67
C SER A 955 39.75 16.28 -13.20
N THR A 956 38.63 16.98 -12.89
CA THR A 956 38.04 17.06 -11.56
C THR A 956 37.27 15.79 -11.17
N THR A 957 36.84 14.97 -12.14
CA THR A 957 36.19 13.68 -11.87
C THR A 957 37.14 12.58 -11.47
N GLY A 958 38.43 12.83 -11.50
CA GLY A 958 39.49 11.85 -11.20
C GLY A 958 39.70 10.78 -12.29
N TYR A 959 38.95 10.84 -13.38
CA TYR A 959 39.12 9.91 -14.49
C TYR A 959 40.06 10.47 -15.53
N THR A 960 41.23 9.85 -15.64
CA THR A 960 42.29 10.29 -16.54
C THR A 960 42.15 9.72 -17.96
N TYR A 961 41.20 8.78 -18.15
CA TYR A 961 41.09 8.03 -19.41
C TYR A 961 39.69 8.14 -20.00
N PRO A 962 39.55 8.45 -21.30
CA PRO A 962 38.23 8.58 -21.98
C PRO A 962 37.39 7.30 -21.94
N GLU A 963 38.05 6.16 -21.89
CA GLU A 963 37.40 4.86 -21.83
C GLU A 963 36.63 4.67 -20.53
N VAL A 964 37.21 5.09 -19.43
CA VAL A 964 36.67 5.05 -18.10
C VAL A 964 35.44 5.96 -18.00
N ALA A 965 35.58 7.19 -18.49
CA ALA A 965 34.52 8.17 -18.56
C ALA A 965 33.33 7.64 -19.36
N TYR A 966 33.57 6.97 -20.48
CA TYR A 966 32.51 6.39 -21.32
C TYR A 966 31.71 5.30 -20.59
N VAL A 967 32.37 4.41 -19.88
CA VAL A 967 31.68 3.35 -19.13
C VAL A 967 30.92 3.91 -17.95
N TYR A 968 31.51 4.86 -17.24
CA TYR A 968 30.87 5.52 -16.11
C TYR A 968 29.61 6.28 -16.56
N ASP A 969 29.68 7.07 -17.63
CA ASP A 969 28.53 7.78 -18.18
C ASP A 969 27.37 6.83 -18.54
N ARG A 970 27.67 5.67 -19.11
CA ARG A 970 26.66 4.65 -19.39
C ARG A 970 26.05 4.08 -18.12
N ALA A 971 26.84 3.87 -17.07
CA ALA A 971 26.36 3.30 -15.82
C ALA A 971 25.42 4.25 -15.08
N ILE A 972 25.74 5.53 -15.07
CA ILE A 972 24.93 6.52 -14.38
C ILE A 972 23.67 6.92 -15.14
N ARG A 973 23.62 6.81 -16.49
CA ARG A 973 22.42 7.08 -17.30
C ARG A 973 21.36 5.99 -17.09
N ASN A 974 20.59 6.13 -16.04
CA ASN A 974 19.59 5.12 -15.64
C ASN A 974 18.33 5.20 -16.50
N PRO A 975 18.03 4.20 -17.35
CA PRO A 975 16.80 4.17 -18.14
C PRO A 975 15.53 4.11 -17.27
N GLY A 976 15.65 3.74 -16.01
CA GLY A 976 14.59 3.75 -15.02
C GLY A 976 14.08 5.15 -14.65
N TYR A 977 14.79 6.22 -15.00
CA TYR A 977 14.36 7.59 -14.73
C TYR A 977 13.18 8.05 -15.58
N VAL A 978 12.87 7.31 -16.64
CA VAL A 978 11.74 7.59 -17.53
C VAL A 978 10.83 6.38 -17.67
N ASN A 979 9.54 6.56 -17.51
CA ASN A 979 8.55 5.55 -17.87
C ASN A 979 8.01 5.86 -19.28
N ASN A 980 8.42 5.08 -20.27
CA ASN A 980 7.96 5.16 -21.65
C ASN A 980 7.31 3.87 -22.14
N HIS A 981 7.09 2.91 -21.26
CA HIS A 981 6.52 1.62 -21.61
C HIS A 981 5.04 1.76 -21.99
N ARG A 982 4.64 1.08 -23.07
CA ARG A 982 3.25 0.88 -23.47
C ARG A 982 2.90 -0.60 -23.32
N GLY A 983 2.04 -0.91 -22.35
CA GLY A 983 1.50 -2.26 -22.17
C GLY A 983 0.28 -2.46 -23.05
N VAL A 984 0.17 -3.63 -23.70
CA VAL A 984 -1.04 -4.04 -24.41
C VAL A 984 -1.33 -5.48 -24.04
N THR A 985 -2.52 -5.73 -23.52
CA THR A 985 -2.94 -7.07 -23.11
C THR A 985 -4.31 -7.41 -23.68
N LEU A 986 -4.53 -8.68 -23.97
CA LEU A 986 -5.82 -9.22 -24.41
C LEU A 986 -6.37 -10.14 -23.33
N GLY A 987 -7.61 -9.93 -22.95
CA GLY A 987 -8.26 -10.72 -21.93
C GLY A 987 -9.54 -11.38 -22.36
N LEU A 988 -9.84 -12.48 -21.70
CA LEU A 988 -11.06 -13.25 -21.82
C LEU A 988 -11.69 -13.43 -20.44
N SER A 989 -12.96 -13.07 -20.29
CA SER A 989 -13.71 -13.28 -19.04
C SER A 989 -14.95 -14.11 -19.32
N PHE A 990 -15.22 -15.08 -18.48
CA PHE A 990 -16.40 -15.93 -18.52
C PHE A 990 -17.17 -15.79 -17.22
N LYS A 991 -18.49 -15.55 -17.30
CA LYS A 991 -19.40 -15.41 -16.13
C LYS A 991 -20.58 -16.39 -16.29
N PHE A 992 -21.02 -16.97 -15.16
CA PHE A 992 -22.16 -17.90 -15.11
C PHE A 992 -22.98 -17.70 -13.84
#